data_8585a13cef1dc4969f6b346055e4f3ee
#
_entry.id   8585a13cef1dc4969f6b346055e4f3ee
#
_cell.length_a   1.000
_cell.length_b   1.000
_cell.length_c   1.000
_cell.angle_alpha   90.00
_cell.angle_beta   90.00
_cell.angle_gamma   90.00
#
_symmetry.space_group_name_H-M   'P 1'
#
loop_
_entity.id
_entity.type
_entity.pdbx_description
1 polymer ?
#
loop_
_entity_poly.entity_id
_entity_poly.type
_entity_poly.pdbx_seq_one_letter_code
_entity_poly.pdbx_strand_id
1 'polypeptide(L)'
;MPTRISTKSSSQNVAQSPTHQLARSPFALAIIASAVTYAFSSAAEANDALDHYEVIEVQGATPLSANSNNSAVFGNVQTLTQDDIEGSVNRSLPELLKTQLASVNLNDVQNNPFQPDLQYRGFTASPLLGLPQGISVYLNSGRVNEAFGDTVHWDLMPLDAIDTASLYSGSNPLFGQNTLGGALALRTKTGFSFNANEIDLQAGQFGQKAASVESGGHNDHWAYYVNLNHYEEDGWRDYSPSKVQQVFTSLAYKSDKMHLDMNLFMADNELLGNGASPIELLDIEGREAVYTHPDQTNNELTHVNITGDFVLTDTLSLTANMFYRDTQTQSINGDDSDFGACQFADGRVTLCEFEDDDDDDDAPLDSDDDGDDDDDLPVVGEGDDIEAVEFIGFDDGTALAEISDVDADELDGTYNTGRTDAKATGLSFQLAKQYALSGFSSELIVGASYTKGDVNYAADTTFGILENESAHDSRTVLPIDGLMAQEARVRLDVDTTAWSLFFMNSTQLSSAVSLNLGGRFNRDHIVMEDLIDDGEGSLDGNHRFTQFNPAVGVDITIDEQSQLNLAISQSSRTPSPAELSCADEDDPCRLPNGFVADPPLDQVVTQTIEANYTTRIDNIDLMLNVFHSRSKDDIIFQQAGAVASRGYFINVDETQRQGVEFSVGSTWEKLTYRLNYNYLNATYESTFTSFSPFNPQGPDRLVTPGDK
;
A
#
# COMPACT_ATOMS: atom_id res chain seq x y z
N MET A 1 -28.91 -60.01 -2.11
CA MET A 1 -30.06 -59.26 -2.66
C MET A 1 -29.99 -57.88 -2.01
N PRO A 2 -29.70 -56.84 -2.75
CA PRO A 2 -29.58 -55.48 -2.20
C PRO A 2 -30.92 -54.75 -2.34
N THR A 3 -31.35 -54.13 -1.29
CA THR A 3 -32.53 -53.29 -1.23
C THR A 3 -32.12 -51.82 -1.50
N ARG A 4 -32.68 -51.23 -2.55
CA ARG A 4 -32.55 -49.82 -2.87
C ARG A 4 -33.35 -48.96 -1.91
N ILE A 5 -32.75 -47.99 -1.27
CA ILE A 5 -33.44 -46.89 -0.59
C ILE A 5 -33.23 -45.62 -1.45
N SER A 6 -34.34 -45.05 -1.90
CA SER A 6 -34.42 -43.80 -2.64
C SER A 6 -34.63 -42.66 -1.64
N THR A 7 -33.67 -41.75 -1.50
CA THR A 7 -33.88 -40.51 -0.78
C THR A 7 -34.13 -39.40 -1.81
N LYS A 8 -35.28 -38.75 -1.70
CA LYS A 8 -35.66 -37.54 -2.38
C LYS A 8 -34.90 -36.37 -1.74
N SER A 9 -34.02 -35.69 -2.45
CA SER A 9 -33.52 -34.40 -2.07
C SER A 9 -34.57 -33.32 -2.37
N SER A 10 -35.05 -32.62 -1.35
CA SER A 10 -35.79 -31.38 -1.51
C SER A 10 -34.76 -30.25 -1.61
N SER A 11 -34.61 -29.66 -2.79
CA SER A 11 -33.88 -28.41 -2.97
C SER A 11 -34.68 -27.28 -2.33
N GLN A 12 -34.17 -26.74 -1.23
CA GLN A 12 -34.58 -25.43 -0.76
C GLN A 12 -33.84 -24.37 -1.61
N ASN A 13 -34.62 -23.49 -2.22
CA ASN A 13 -34.13 -22.30 -2.88
C ASN A 13 -33.67 -21.30 -1.80
N VAL A 14 -32.39 -21.14 -1.64
CA VAL A 14 -31.82 -19.97 -0.95
C VAL A 14 -32.02 -18.77 -1.89
N ALA A 15 -32.72 -17.76 -1.40
CA ALA A 15 -32.95 -16.51 -2.09
C ALA A 15 -31.60 -15.77 -2.21
N GLN A 16 -31.06 -15.71 -3.41
CA GLN A 16 -29.93 -14.85 -3.74
C GLN A 16 -30.43 -13.40 -3.73
N SER A 17 -29.78 -12.55 -2.93
CA SER A 17 -29.87 -11.10 -3.04
C SER A 17 -29.45 -10.64 -4.45
N PRO A 18 -29.97 -9.53 -4.97
CA PRO A 18 -29.70 -9.08 -6.32
C PRO A 18 -28.28 -8.48 -6.40
N THR A 19 -27.27 -9.30 -6.54
CA THR A 19 -25.98 -8.86 -7.07
C THR A 19 -26.19 -8.35 -8.48
N HIS A 20 -25.87 -7.09 -8.72
CA HIS A 20 -25.74 -6.55 -10.07
C HIS A 20 -24.67 -7.36 -10.81
N GLN A 21 -25.08 -8.41 -11.50
CA GLN A 21 -24.26 -9.05 -12.51
C GLN A 21 -24.11 -8.06 -13.68
N LEU A 22 -23.02 -7.29 -13.66
CA LEU A 22 -22.47 -6.73 -14.88
C LEU A 22 -22.08 -7.94 -15.75
N ALA A 23 -22.80 -8.05 -16.87
CA ALA A 23 -22.68 -9.14 -17.82
C ALA A 23 -21.19 -9.34 -18.17
N ARG A 24 -20.59 -10.44 -17.72
CA ARG A 24 -19.32 -10.95 -18.21
C ARG A 24 -19.46 -11.09 -19.72
N SER A 25 -18.96 -10.11 -20.46
CA SER A 25 -19.06 -10.12 -21.92
C SER A 25 -18.04 -11.12 -22.47
N PRO A 26 -18.47 -12.26 -23.01
CA PRO A 26 -17.55 -13.19 -23.71
C PRO A 26 -16.89 -12.55 -24.93
N PHE A 27 -17.27 -11.31 -25.27
CA PHE A 27 -16.69 -10.53 -26.36
C PHE A 27 -15.28 -10.00 -26.05
N ALA A 28 -14.94 -9.68 -24.79
CA ALA A 28 -13.60 -9.21 -24.44
C ALA A 28 -12.55 -10.32 -24.61
N LEU A 29 -12.85 -11.53 -24.13
CA LEU A 29 -11.96 -12.69 -24.32
C LEU A 29 -11.83 -13.09 -25.80
N ALA A 30 -12.90 -12.96 -26.59
CA ALA A 30 -12.86 -13.30 -28.01
C ALA A 30 -12.06 -12.30 -28.85
N ILE A 31 -12.03 -11.02 -28.48
CA ILE A 31 -11.21 -10.00 -29.15
C ILE A 31 -9.74 -10.21 -28.81
N ILE A 32 -9.42 -10.54 -27.55
CA ILE A 32 -8.04 -10.82 -27.10
C ILE A 32 -7.52 -12.12 -27.76
N ALA A 33 -8.32 -13.17 -27.79
CA ALA A 33 -7.96 -14.42 -28.48
C ALA A 33 -7.76 -14.22 -29.99
N SER A 34 -8.52 -13.33 -30.63
CA SER A 34 -8.37 -13.01 -32.06
C SER A 34 -7.12 -12.18 -32.34
N ALA A 35 -6.76 -11.25 -31.45
CA ALA A 35 -5.55 -10.43 -31.55
C ALA A 35 -4.29 -11.29 -31.37
N VAL A 36 -4.30 -12.21 -30.40
CA VAL A 36 -3.21 -13.17 -30.16
C VAL A 36 -3.04 -14.11 -31.35
N THR A 37 -4.13 -14.63 -31.93
CA THR A 37 -4.03 -15.50 -33.11
C THR A 37 -3.51 -14.76 -34.34
N TYR A 38 -3.78 -13.48 -34.49
CA TYR A 38 -3.26 -12.66 -35.60
C TYR A 38 -1.78 -12.29 -35.40
N ALA A 39 -1.32 -12.11 -34.17
CA ALA A 39 0.08 -11.87 -33.82
C ALA A 39 0.95 -13.11 -34.08
N PHE A 40 0.44 -14.32 -33.78
CA PHE A 40 1.16 -15.56 -34.05
C PHE A 40 1.32 -15.88 -35.56
N SER A 41 0.46 -15.33 -36.40
CA SER A 41 0.54 -15.61 -37.86
C SER A 41 1.46 -14.69 -38.65
N SER A 42 1.95 -13.62 -38.07
CA SER A 42 2.86 -12.65 -38.71
C SER A 42 4.34 -12.75 -38.27
N ALA A 43 4.68 -13.64 -37.33
CA ALA A 43 6.01 -13.75 -36.74
C ALA A 43 6.97 -14.73 -37.45
N ALA A 44 6.72 -15.09 -38.70
CA ALA A 44 7.53 -16.07 -39.42
C ALA A 44 8.46 -15.42 -40.44
N GLU A 45 9.27 -14.42 -40.04
CA GLU A 45 10.53 -14.02 -40.70
C GLU A 45 11.26 -13.03 -39.79
N ALA A 46 11.93 -13.51 -38.74
CA ALA A 46 12.87 -12.72 -38.01
C ALA A 46 14.28 -13.03 -38.51
N ASN A 47 14.89 -12.07 -39.19
CA ASN A 47 16.29 -12.10 -39.56
C ASN A 47 17.12 -11.71 -38.34
N ASP A 48 18.08 -12.58 -37.99
CA ASP A 48 19.15 -12.36 -37.03
C ASP A 48 19.98 -11.11 -37.40
N ALA A 49 19.72 -10.03 -36.67
CA ALA A 49 20.68 -8.96 -36.46
C ALA A 49 20.46 -8.42 -35.06
N LEU A 50 21.19 -9.01 -34.10
CA LEU A 50 21.36 -8.43 -32.78
C LEU A 50 22.12 -7.11 -32.91
N ASP A 51 21.42 -6.04 -33.22
CA ASP A 51 21.91 -4.71 -32.92
C ASP A 51 21.72 -4.54 -31.41
N HIS A 52 22.84 -4.57 -30.70
CA HIS A 52 22.91 -4.07 -29.32
C HIS A 52 22.56 -2.58 -29.38
N TYR A 53 21.27 -2.27 -29.15
CA TYR A 53 20.93 -0.93 -28.71
C TYR A 53 21.49 -0.80 -27.30
N GLU A 54 22.48 0.07 -27.10
CA GLU A 54 22.81 0.56 -25.75
C GLU A 54 21.49 1.12 -25.15
N VAL A 55 20.90 0.37 -24.25
CA VAL A 55 19.87 0.91 -23.37
C VAL A 55 20.61 1.93 -22.52
N ILE A 56 20.46 3.19 -22.85
CA ILE A 56 20.94 4.28 -21.99
C ILE A 56 20.06 4.18 -20.74
N GLU A 57 20.67 3.73 -19.65
CA GLU A 57 20.07 3.67 -18.34
C GLU A 57 19.77 5.11 -17.90
N VAL A 58 18.53 5.56 -18.13
CA VAL A 58 18.11 6.92 -17.82
C VAL A 58 17.60 6.93 -16.38
N GLN A 59 18.49 7.23 -15.46
CA GLN A 59 18.10 7.60 -14.09
C GLN A 59 17.50 9.00 -14.14
N GLY A 60 16.21 9.08 -13.88
CA GLY A 60 15.52 10.36 -13.97
C GLY A 60 15.40 11.09 -12.65
N ALA A 61 15.55 12.40 -12.68
CA ALA A 61 15.41 13.28 -11.51
C ALA A 61 13.97 13.45 -11.01
N THR A 62 12.98 13.08 -11.79
CA THR A 62 11.55 13.25 -11.52
C THR A 62 10.76 12.03 -11.98
N PRO A 63 9.51 11.82 -11.53
CA PRO A 63 8.66 10.74 -12.06
C PRO A 63 8.49 10.79 -13.58
N LEU A 64 8.58 11.97 -14.17
CA LEU A 64 8.47 12.23 -15.63
C LEU A 64 9.78 12.02 -16.41
N SER A 65 10.78 11.43 -15.81
CA SER A 65 12.13 11.40 -16.42
C SER A 65 12.15 10.69 -17.74
N ALA A 66 12.36 11.44 -18.75
CA ALA A 66 12.81 11.00 -20.03
C ALA A 66 14.14 11.68 -20.37
N ASN A 67 15.10 10.92 -20.85
CA ASN A 67 16.24 11.38 -21.63
C ASN A 67 17.03 12.60 -21.11
N SER A 68 17.26 12.76 -19.81
CA SER A 68 18.27 13.71 -19.35
C SER A 68 19.63 13.03 -19.39
N ASN A 69 20.54 13.52 -20.21
CA ASN A 69 21.93 13.07 -20.27
C ASN A 69 22.74 13.41 -19.00
N ASN A 70 22.13 14.07 -18.03
CA ASN A 70 22.69 14.42 -16.73
C ASN A 70 21.82 13.82 -15.64
N SER A 71 22.30 12.75 -15.05
CA SER A 71 21.66 12.05 -13.93
C SER A 71 21.83 12.84 -12.62
N ALA A 72 21.27 14.04 -12.56
CA ALA A 72 21.29 14.81 -11.33
C ALA A 72 20.17 14.29 -10.41
N VAL A 73 20.53 13.65 -9.32
CA VAL A 73 19.61 13.08 -8.33
C VAL A 73 19.96 13.63 -6.96
N PHE A 74 18.94 13.81 -6.11
CA PHE A 74 19.14 14.12 -4.68
C PHE A 74 19.13 12.81 -3.90
N GLY A 75 20.30 12.32 -3.50
CA GLY A 75 20.45 11.07 -2.76
C GLY A 75 20.85 9.85 -3.57
N ASN A 76 20.67 8.65 -3.02
CA ASN A 76 20.98 7.38 -3.65
C ASN A 76 19.84 6.90 -4.55
N VAL A 77 20.19 6.19 -5.64
CA VAL A 77 19.23 5.48 -6.47
C VAL A 77 19.68 4.04 -6.66
N GLN A 78 18.81 3.11 -6.35
CA GLN A 78 19.01 1.69 -6.60
C GLN A 78 18.07 1.26 -7.73
N THR A 79 18.61 0.77 -8.84
CA THR A 79 17.83 0.38 -10.02
C THR A 79 17.97 -1.11 -10.27
N LEU A 80 16.85 -1.77 -10.50
CA LEU A 80 16.77 -3.12 -11.06
C LEU A 80 16.43 -3.01 -12.54
N THR A 81 17.23 -3.69 -13.35
CA THR A 81 17.02 -3.82 -14.78
C THR A 81 16.15 -5.00 -15.11
N GLN A 82 15.71 -5.11 -16.36
CA GLN A 82 14.98 -6.28 -16.85
C GLN A 82 15.72 -7.60 -16.57
N ASP A 83 17.04 -7.63 -16.78
CA ASP A 83 17.87 -8.80 -16.51
C ASP A 83 17.89 -9.20 -15.02
N ASP A 84 17.86 -8.22 -14.09
CA ASP A 84 17.76 -8.48 -12.64
C ASP A 84 16.40 -9.07 -12.29
N ILE A 85 15.32 -8.58 -12.92
CA ILE A 85 13.95 -9.00 -12.68
C ILE A 85 13.72 -10.41 -13.22
N GLU A 86 14.06 -10.67 -14.48
CA GLU A 86 13.89 -11.97 -15.15
C GLU A 86 14.85 -13.04 -14.61
N GLY A 87 16.01 -12.63 -14.09
CA GLY A 87 17.00 -13.52 -13.47
C GLY A 87 16.59 -14.03 -12.08
N SER A 88 15.47 -13.57 -11.53
CA SER A 88 15.01 -13.89 -10.19
C SER A 88 13.65 -14.61 -10.21
N VAL A 89 13.43 -15.52 -9.25
CA VAL A 89 12.15 -16.20 -9.08
C VAL A 89 11.47 -15.60 -7.86
N ASN A 90 10.55 -14.66 -8.07
CA ASN A 90 9.78 -13.99 -7.02
C ASN A 90 8.29 -14.06 -7.34
N ARG A 91 7.46 -14.16 -6.31
CA ARG A 91 6.00 -14.24 -6.44
C ARG A 91 5.37 -12.85 -6.62
N SER A 92 6.00 -11.85 -6.01
CA SER A 92 5.47 -10.49 -5.98
C SER A 92 6.59 -9.46 -6.11
N LEU A 93 6.21 -8.21 -6.45
CA LEU A 93 7.15 -7.10 -6.52
C LEU A 93 7.85 -6.81 -5.18
N PRO A 94 7.18 -6.81 -4.01
CA PRO A 94 7.87 -6.62 -2.72
C PRO A 94 8.96 -7.67 -2.46
N GLU A 95 8.72 -8.96 -2.76
CA GLU A 95 9.74 -10.00 -2.62
C GLU A 95 10.97 -9.75 -3.49
N LEU A 96 10.76 -9.32 -4.73
CA LEU A 96 11.84 -8.92 -5.62
C LEU A 96 12.67 -7.78 -5.01
N LEU A 97 12.00 -6.70 -4.58
CA LEU A 97 12.67 -5.53 -4.00
C LEU A 97 13.45 -5.89 -2.74
N LYS A 98 12.88 -6.69 -1.82
CA LYS A 98 13.55 -7.18 -0.61
C LYS A 98 14.81 -7.98 -0.92
N THR A 99 14.77 -8.84 -1.94
CA THR A 99 15.90 -9.71 -2.28
C THR A 99 17.01 -8.99 -3.03
N GLN A 100 16.69 -7.94 -3.78
CA GLN A 100 17.61 -7.28 -4.71
C GLN A 100 18.12 -5.92 -4.22
N LEU A 101 17.34 -5.17 -3.41
CA LEU A 101 17.70 -3.82 -2.99
C LEU A 101 18.19 -3.79 -1.54
N ALA A 102 19.09 -2.85 -1.24
CA ALA A 102 19.54 -2.60 0.11
C ALA A 102 18.48 -1.83 0.91
N SER A 103 18.37 -2.10 2.21
CA SER A 103 17.46 -1.47 3.17
C SER A 103 15.96 -1.69 2.91
N VAL A 104 15.59 -2.55 2.00
CA VAL A 104 14.20 -2.98 1.83
C VAL A 104 13.93 -4.19 2.72
N ASN A 105 12.92 -4.08 3.56
CA ASN A 105 12.42 -5.16 4.41
C ASN A 105 10.93 -5.37 4.16
N LEU A 106 10.42 -6.52 4.51
CA LEU A 106 8.99 -6.81 4.49
C LEU A 106 8.55 -7.21 5.88
N ASN A 107 7.44 -6.62 6.32
CA ASN A 107 6.64 -7.13 7.42
C ASN A 107 5.44 -7.86 6.81
N ASP A 108 5.28 -9.13 7.17
CA ASP A 108 4.33 -10.04 6.53
C ASP A 108 3.26 -10.47 7.55
N VAL A 109 2.57 -9.49 8.12
CA VAL A 109 1.53 -9.73 9.14
C VAL A 109 0.36 -10.52 8.57
N GLN A 110 -0.05 -10.19 7.33
CA GLN A 110 -1.16 -10.87 6.66
C GLN A 110 -0.82 -12.26 6.11
N ASN A 111 0.44 -12.66 6.15
CA ASN A 111 0.93 -13.93 5.60
C ASN A 111 0.57 -14.19 4.13
N ASN A 112 0.31 -13.13 3.37
CA ASN A 112 -0.01 -13.17 1.95
C ASN A 112 1.13 -12.51 1.14
N PRO A 113 1.67 -13.15 0.08
CA PRO A 113 2.81 -12.63 -0.67
C PRO A 113 2.52 -11.32 -1.42
N PHE A 114 1.24 -10.94 -1.56
CA PHE A 114 0.80 -9.73 -2.23
C PHE A 114 0.36 -8.61 -1.26
N GLN A 115 0.34 -8.89 0.05
CA GLN A 115 -0.11 -7.94 1.06
C GLN A 115 0.95 -7.61 2.15
N PRO A 116 2.27 -7.69 1.89
CA PRO A 116 3.24 -7.31 2.91
C PRO A 116 3.34 -5.78 3.02
N ASP A 117 3.75 -5.32 4.19
CA ASP A 117 4.24 -3.97 4.37
C ASP A 117 5.67 -3.89 3.84
N LEU A 118 5.90 -3.11 2.81
CA LEU A 118 7.24 -2.81 2.36
C LEU A 118 7.82 -1.68 3.21
N GLN A 119 8.95 -1.93 3.83
CA GLN A 119 9.65 -0.95 4.65
C GLN A 119 10.98 -0.55 4.01
N TYR A 120 11.23 0.75 3.93
CA TYR A 120 12.48 1.32 3.49
C TYR A 120 12.92 2.43 4.44
N ARG A 121 14.08 2.23 5.09
CA ARG A 121 14.61 3.17 6.10
C ARG A 121 13.65 3.52 7.25
N GLY A 122 12.78 2.59 7.63
CA GLY A 122 11.76 2.79 8.66
C GLY A 122 10.53 3.60 8.20
N PHE A 123 10.36 3.80 6.91
CA PHE A 123 9.13 4.30 6.29
C PHE A 123 8.42 3.15 5.58
N THR A 124 7.11 3.20 5.54
CA THR A 124 6.26 2.11 5.06
C THR A 124 5.55 2.46 3.76
N ALA A 125 5.31 1.43 2.92
CA ALA A 125 4.29 1.39 1.89
C ALA A 125 3.51 0.09 2.07
N SER A 126 2.24 0.19 2.45
CA SER A 126 1.40 -0.92 2.84
C SER A 126 0.07 -0.92 2.07
N PRO A 127 -0.53 -2.09 1.80
CA PRO A 127 -1.91 -2.17 1.32
C PRO A 127 -2.95 -1.97 2.43
N LEU A 128 -2.54 -2.01 3.70
CA LEU A 128 -3.45 -1.91 4.84
C LEU A 128 -3.74 -0.45 5.20
N LEU A 129 -4.99 -0.16 5.50
CA LEU A 129 -5.39 1.09 6.15
C LEU A 129 -4.86 1.11 7.59
N GLY A 130 -4.72 2.31 8.16
CA GLY A 130 -4.29 2.46 9.55
C GLY A 130 -2.77 2.48 9.76
N LEU A 131 -1.95 2.28 8.73
CA LEU A 131 -0.50 2.39 8.81
C LEU A 131 0.01 3.69 8.17
N PRO A 132 0.78 4.51 8.90
CA PRO A 132 1.36 5.72 8.34
C PRO A 132 2.27 5.43 7.14
N GLN A 133 1.89 5.93 5.97
CA GLN A 133 2.61 5.72 4.72
C GLN A 133 3.75 6.73 4.57
N GLY A 134 4.89 6.36 3.98
CA GLY A 134 6.05 7.25 3.83
C GLY A 134 6.84 7.08 2.53
N ILE A 135 6.30 6.29 1.57
CA ILE A 135 6.92 5.97 0.29
C ILE A 135 5.91 6.20 -0.83
N SER A 136 6.28 7.02 -1.81
CA SER A 136 5.49 7.20 -3.03
C SER A 136 5.84 6.15 -4.08
N VAL A 137 4.83 5.58 -4.73
CA VAL A 137 5.00 4.59 -5.80
C VAL A 137 4.43 5.13 -7.12
N TYR A 138 5.19 4.97 -8.19
CA TYR A 138 4.84 5.43 -9.54
C TYR A 138 4.91 4.27 -10.53
N LEU A 139 3.89 4.14 -11.36
CA LEU A 139 3.87 3.25 -12.52
C LEU A 139 3.79 4.11 -13.80
N ASN A 140 4.81 4.03 -14.66
CA ASN A 140 4.91 4.84 -15.89
C ASN A 140 4.63 6.33 -15.65
N SER A 141 5.23 6.92 -14.61
CA SER A 141 5.07 8.30 -14.17
C SER A 141 3.74 8.67 -13.49
N GLY A 142 2.73 7.80 -13.50
CA GLY A 142 1.48 7.95 -12.74
C GLY A 142 1.67 7.48 -11.30
N ARG A 143 1.24 8.27 -10.30
CA ARG A 143 1.22 7.86 -8.90
C ARG A 143 0.15 6.80 -8.69
N VAL A 144 0.46 5.74 -7.95
CA VAL A 144 -0.43 4.59 -7.73
C VAL A 144 -0.89 4.42 -6.28
N ASN A 145 -0.33 5.18 -5.33
CA ASN A 145 -0.87 5.22 -3.98
C ASN A 145 -2.34 5.65 -4.03
N GLU A 146 -3.17 4.97 -3.28
CA GLU A 146 -4.62 5.17 -3.23
C GLU A 146 -4.94 6.48 -2.46
N ALA A 147 -6.06 7.14 -2.76
CA ALA A 147 -6.30 8.51 -2.29
C ALA A 147 -6.91 8.58 -0.87
N PHE A 148 -7.49 7.49 -0.34
CA PHE A 148 -8.10 7.45 0.98
C PHE A 148 -7.05 7.24 2.08
N GLY A 149 -6.30 6.13 2.01
CA GLY A 149 -5.30 5.75 3.00
C GLY A 149 -3.85 5.96 2.56
N ASP A 150 -3.61 6.49 1.37
CA ASP A 150 -2.29 6.53 0.71
C ASP A 150 -1.65 5.13 0.54
N THR A 151 -2.46 4.09 0.60
CA THR A 151 -2.08 2.68 0.54
C THR A 151 -1.52 2.27 -0.81
N VAL A 152 -0.74 1.17 -0.82
CA VAL A 152 -0.14 0.61 -2.04
C VAL A 152 -0.51 -0.86 -2.15
N HIS A 153 -1.42 -1.18 -3.04
CA HIS A 153 -1.84 -2.56 -3.33
C HIS A 153 -0.84 -3.24 -4.28
N TRP A 154 0.00 -4.13 -3.73
CA TRP A 154 1.09 -4.76 -4.47
C TRP A 154 0.61 -5.79 -5.50
N ASP A 155 -0.54 -6.38 -5.27
CA ASP A 155 -1.24 -7.27 -6.21
C ASP A 155 -1.71 -6.53 -7.48
N LEU A 156 -1.85 -5.19 -7.40
CA LEU A 156 -2.19 -4.30 -8.51
C LEU A 156 -0.94 -3.73 -9.21
N MET A 157 0.20 -4.48 -9.17
CA MET A 157 1.44 -4.15 -9.88
C MET A 157 1.78 -5.27 -10.86
N PRO A 158 1.98 -4.98 -12.17
CA PRO A 158 2.22 -6.00 -13.18
C PRO A 158 3.69 -6.43 -13.21
N LEU A 159 4.14 -7.26 -12.24
CA LEU A 159 5.55 -7.63 -12.07
C LEU A 159 6.21 -8.09 -13.37
N ASP A 160 5.58 -9.00 -14.11
CA ASP A 160 6.14 -9.56 -15.35
C ASP A 160 6.27 -8.51 -16.47
N ALA A 161 5.46 -7.46 -16.43
CA ALA A 161 5.52 -6.36 -17.38
C ALA A 161 6.50 -5.24 -17.00
N ILE A 162 7.18 -5.34 -15.84
CA ILE A 162 8.15 -4.33 -15.41
C ILE A 162 9.47 -4.50 -16.18
N ASP A 163 9.94 -3.42 -16.76
CA ASP A 163 11.23 -3.28 -17.44
C ASP A 163 12.31 -2.81 -16.47
N THR A 164 11.99 -1.79 -15.66
CA THR A 164 12.92 -1.26 -14.64
C THR A 164 12.17 -0.86 -13.37
N ALA A 165 12.80 -1.10 -12.22
CA ALA A 165 12.34 -0.62 -10.92
C ALA A 165 13.45 0.20 -10.25
N SER A 166 13.20 1.49 -10.01
CA SER A 166 14.17 2.41 -9.41
C SER A 166 13.66 2.93 -8.09
N LEU A 167 14.41 2.67 -7.02
CA LEU A 167 14.15 3.17 -5.67
C LEU A 167 15.04 4.38 -5.38
N TYR A 168 14.42 5.54 -5.33
CA TYR A 168 15.05 6.82 -4.98
C TYR A 168 15.01 7.01 -3.48
N SER A 169 16.14 7.29 -2.90
CA SER A 169 16.25 7.44 -1.44
C SER A 169 15.98 8.87 -0.97
N GLY A 170 15.66 8.96 0.32
CA GLY A 170 15.56 10.21 1.06
C GLY A 170 14.36 11.06 0.68
N SER A 171 14.30 12.22 1.27
CA SER A 171 13.21 13.19 1.12
C SER A 171 13.32 13.94 -0.21
N ASN A 172 13.19 13.24 -1.35
CA ASN A 172 13.32 13.84 -2.68
C ASN A 172 12.06 14.61 -3.10
N PRO A 173 12.05 15.95 -3.06
CA PRO A 173 10.84 16.74 -3.31
C PRO A 173 10.33 16.63 -4.75
N LEU A 174 11.18 16.26 -5.71
CA LEU A 174 10.80 16.22 -7.12
C LEU A 174 9.82 15.10 -7.42
N PHE A 175 9.77 14.05 -6.57
CA PHE A 175 8.81 12.97 -6.67
C PHE A 175 7.44 13.32 -6.08
N GLY A 176 7.30 14.42 -5.35
CA GLY A 176 6.01 14.92 -4.88
C GLY A 176 5.71 14.61 -3.43
N GLN A 177 4.42 14.38 -3.16
CA GLN A 177 3.93 14.12 -1.80
C GLN A 177 4.33 12.74 -1.32
N ASN A 178 4.37 12.60 0.01
CA ASN A 178 4.65 11.34 0.70
C ASN A 178 5.94 10.65 0.25
N THR A 179 6.98 11.44 -0.05
CA THR A 179 8.31 10.95 -0.39
C THR A 179 9.24 11.17 0.81
N LEU A 180 8.81 10.71 2.00
CA LEU A 180 9.57 10.92 3.25
C LEU A 180 10.80 10.03 3.30
N GLY A 181 10.62 8.71 3.09
CA GLY A 181 11.67 7.71 3.04
C GLY A 181 12.27 7.54 1.64
N GLY A 182 11.45 7.69 0.62
CA GLY A 182 11.86 7.49 -0.76
C GLY A 182 10.70 7.42 -1.73
N ALA A 183 11.04 7.18 -3.02
CA ALA A 183 10.07 6.94 -4.07
C ALA A 183 10.46 5.73 -4.91
N LEU A 184 9.50 4.86 -5.19
CA LEU A 184 9.66 3.73 -6.10
C LEU A 184 9.06 4.09 -7.46
N ALA A 185 9.89 4.11 -8.50
CA ALA A 185 9.45 4.36 -9.87
C ALA A 185 9.57 3.08 -10.70
N LEU A 186 8.44 2.62 -11.21
CA LEU A 186 8.31 1.44 -12.03
C LEU A 186 8.07 1.84 -13.48
N ARG A 187 8.83 1.26 -14.40
CA ARG A 187 8.63 1.38 -15.84
C ARG A 187 8.30 0.02 -16.41
N THR A 188 7.35 -0.01 -17.32
CA THR A 188 6.92 -1.25 -17.97
C THR A 188 7.60 -1.46 -19.30
N LYS A 189 7.67 -2.71 -19.71
CA LYS A 189 8.11 -3.12 -21.03
C LYS A 189 7.25 -2.47 -22.14
N THR A 190 7.89 -2.17 -23.24
CA THR A 190 7.25 -1.79 -24.50
C THR A 190 7.72 -2.76 -25.58
N GLY A 191 7.08 -2.78 -26.75
CA GLY A 191 7.59 -3.59 -27.87
C GLY A 191 8.94 -3.10 -28.42
N PHE A 192 9.44 -1.93 -27.96
CA PHE A 192 10.80 -1.48 -28.30
C PHE A 192 11.85 -2.07 -27.35
N SER A 193 11.50 -2.30 -26.07
CA SER A 193 12.42 -2.94 -25.11
C SER A 193 12.26 -4.47 -25.09
N PHE A 194 11.09 -5.00 -25.46
CA PHE A 194 10.80 -6.44 -25.52
C PHE A 194 10.28 -6.85 -26.91
N ASN A 195 11.09 -7.60 -27.67
CA ASN A 195 10.74 -8.06 -29.01
C ASN A 195 10.82 -9.59 -29.10
N ALA A 196 9.92 -10.24 -28.37
CA ALA A 196 9.87 -11.69 -28.25
C ALA A 196 8.42 -12.18 -28.01
N ASN A 197 8.26 -13.50 -28.00
CA ASN A 197 7.06 -14.15 -27.48
C ASN A 197 7.53 -15.17 -26.45
N GLU A 198 7.05 -15.05 -25.22
CA GLU A 198 7.46 -15.88 -24.10
C GLU A 198 6.24 -16.46 -23.37
N ILE A 199 6.42 -17.64 -22.82
CA ILE A 199 5.47 -18.29 -21.93
C ILE A 199 6.28 -18.79 -20.75
N ASP A 200 5.95 -18.28 -19.59
CA ASP A 200 6.50 -18.75 -18.32
C ASP A 200 5.45 -19.60 -17.58
N LEU A 201 5.88 -20.73 -17.06
CA LEU A 201 5.02 -21.63 -16.28
C LEU A 201 5.77 -22.00 -15.01
N GLN A 202 5.17 -21.72 -13.88
CA GLN A 202 5.73 -22.02 -12.57
C GLN A 202 4.78 -22.93 -11.78
N ALA A 203 5.36 -23.80 -10.95
CA ALA A 203 4.64 -24.60 -9.97
C ALA A 203 5.49 -24.71 -8.71
N GLY A 204 4.86 -24.63 -7.56
CA GLY A 204 5.53 -24.60 -6.26
C GLY A 204 4.84 -25.44 -5.20
N GLN A 205 5.25 -25.22 -3.97
CA GLN A 205 4.59 -25.79 -2.79
C GLN A 205 3.24 -25.10 -2.57
N PHE A 206 2.42 -25.67 -1.70
CA PHE A 206 1.11 -25.14 -1.31
C PHE A 206 0.19 -24.89 -2.49
N GLY A 207 0.20 -25.79 -3.48
CA GLY A 207 -0.67 -25.70 -4.66
C GLY A 207 -0.32 -24.59 -5.64
N GLN A 208 0.78 -23.85 -5.43
CA GLN A 208 1.18 -22.73 -6.27
C GLN A 208 1.28 -23.10 -7.75
N LYS A 209 0.64 -22.28 -8.58
CA LYS A 209 0.70 -22.34 -10.03
C LYS A 209 0.66 -20.92 -10.58
N ALA A 210 1.59 -20.63 -11.48
CA ALA A 210 1.59 -19.37 -12.20
C ALA A 210 1.81 -19.62 -13.70
N ALA A 211 1.18 -18.77 -14.50
CA ALA A 211 1.34 -18.75 -15.94
C ALA A 211 1.38 -17.32 -16.44
N SER A 212 2.43 -16.96 -17.13
CA SER A 212 2.60 -15.67 -17.79
C SER A 212 2.78 -15.85 -19.28
N VAL A 213 2.15 -15.00 -20.06
CA VAL A 213 2.27 -14.98 -21.54
C VAL A 213 2.62 -13.56 -21.95
N GLU A 214 3.77 -13.41 -22.58
CA GLU A 214 4.25 -12.13 -23.08
C GLU A 214 4.40 -12.15 -24.59
N SER A 215 4.02 -11.05 -25.24
CA SER A 215 4.23 -10.85 -26.68
C SER A 215 4.54 -9.38 -26.94
N GLY A 216 5.68 -9.14 -27.55
CA GLY A 216 6.10 -7.81 -27.97
C GLY A 216 6.69 -7.79 -29.37
N GLY A 217 6.59 -6.63 -30.02
CA GLY A 217 7.16 -6.44 -31.35
C GLY A 217 7.07 -5.00 -31.79
N HIS A 218 7.93 -4.64 -32.75
CA HIS A 218 7.97 -3.28 -33.28
C HIS A 218 8.37 -3.23 -34.78
N ASN A 219 8.08 -2.10 -35.38
CA ASN A 219 8.71 -1.64 -36.60
C ASN A 219 9.48 -0.33 -36.30
N ASP A 220 9.89 0.42 -37.31
CA ASP A 220 10.68 1.64 -37.12
C ASP A 220 9.96 2.71 -36.26
N HIS A 221 8.64 2.69 -36.21
CA HIS A 221 7.85 3.74 -35.55
C HIS A 221 6.88 3.24 -34.51
N TRP A 222 6.30 2.06 -34.66
CA TRP A 222 5.27 1.52 -33.78
C TRP A 222 5.75 0.26 -33.09
N ALA A 223 5.39 0.16 -31.81
CA ALA A 223 5.64 -1.03 -31.02
C ALA A 223 4.39 -1.39 -30.24
N TYR A 224 4.21 -2.69 -30.00
CA TYR A 224 3.19 -3.22 -29.09
C TYR A 224 3.81 -4.17 -28.09
N TYR A 225 3.23 -4.22 -26.91
CA TYR A 225 3.54 -5.22 -25.89
C TYR A 225 2.25 -5.64 -25.18
N VAL A 226 2.12 -6.93 -24.86
CA VAL A 226 0.99 -7.53 -24.15
C VAL A 226 1.55 -8.52 -23.14
N ASN A 227 1.08 -8.45 -21.92
CA ASN A 227 1.32 -9.45 -20.87
C ASN A 227 -0.02 -9.90 -20.30
N LEU A 228 -0.17 -11.23 -20.13
CA LEU A 228 -1.27 -11.88 -19.45
C LEU A 228 -0.68 -12.69 -18.32
N ASN A 229 -1.10 -12.43 -17.09
CA ASN A 229 -0.62 -13.13 -15.90
C ASN A 229 -1.77 -13.78 -15.14
N HIS A 230 -1.56 -15.01 -14.69
CA HIS A 230 -2.43 -15.75 -13.80
C HIS A 230 -1.61 -16.45 -12.74
N TYR A 231 -1.95 -16.22 -11.49
CA TYR A 231 -1.34 -16.85 -10.33
C TYR A 231 -2.44 -17.40 -9.41
N GLU A 232 -2.23 -18.59 -8.87
CA GLU A 232 -3.06 -19.18 -7.81
C GLU A 232 -2.19 -19.97 -6.84
N GLU A 233 -2.54 -19.97 -5.56
CA GLU A 233 -1.98 -20.85 -4.54
C GLU A 233 -3.03 -21.17 -3.47
N ASP A 234 -2.87 -22.30 -2.78
CA ASP A 234 -3.70 -22.66 -1.62
C ASP A 234 -3.21 -21.96 -0.33
N GLY A 235 -1.98 -21.42 -0.34
CA GLY A 235 -1.32 -20.83 0.83
C GLY A 235 -0.69 -21.87 1.75
N TRP A 236 0.21 -21.39 2.64
CA TRP A 236 0.90 -22.27 3.59
C TRP A 236 0.14 -22.41 4.92
N ARG A 237 -0.75 -21.48 5.23
CA ARG A 237 -1.68 -21.54 6.36
C ARG A 237 -3.02 -22.09 5.88
N ASP A 238 -3.81 -22.58 6.83
CA ASP A 238 -5.20 -22.89 6.59
C ASP A 238 -5.96 -21.62 6.14
N TYR A 239 -6.98 -21.77 5.31
CA TYR A 239 -7.83 -20.68 4.81
C TYR A 239 -7.08 -19.47 4.21
N SER A 240 -5.94 -19.72 3.50
CA SER A 240 -5.13 -18.65 2.93
C SER A 240 -4.90 -18.73 1.40
N PRO A 241 -5.89 -19.14 0.58
CA PRO A 241 -5.73 -19.18 -0.86
C PRO A 241 -5.60 -17.76 -1.45
N SER A 242 -4.88 -17.66 -2.57
CA SER A 242 -4.74 -16.41 -3.32
C SER A 242 -4.89 -16.66 -4.80
N LYS A 243 -5.50 -15.70 -5.50
CA LYS A 243 -5.66 -15.72 -6.94
C LYS A 243 -5.45 -14.32 -7.50
N VAL A 244 -4.52 -14.21 -8.46
CA VAL A 244 -4.18 -12.95 -9.13
C VAL A 244 -4.34 -13.11 -10.64
N GLN A 245 -5.08 -12.21 -11.28
CA GLN A 245 -5.32 -12.17 -12.72
C GLN A 245 -5.05 -10.76 -13.23
N GLN A 246 -4.12 -10.65 -14.18
CA GLN A 246 -3.67 -9.35 -14.67
C GLN A 246 -3.54 -9.35 -16.18
N VAL A 247 -3.88 -8.22 -16.78
CA VAL A 247 -3.71 -7.95 -18.22
C VAL A 247 -3.04 -6.61 -18.37
N PHE A 248 -1.84 -6.58 -18.94
CA PHE A 248 -1.15 -5.34 -19.27
C PHE A 248 -0.94 -5.23 -20.78
N THR A 249 -1.16 -4.03 -21.35
CA THR A 249 -0.91 -3.76 -22.76
C THR A 249 -0.24 -2.41 -22.94
N SER A 250 0.72 -2.32 -23.84
CA SER A 250 1.38 -1.08 -24.25
C SER A 250 1.34 -0.92 -25.77
N LEU A 251 1.02 0.29 -26.22
CA LEU A 251 1.17 0.73 -27.61
C LEU A 251 2.08 1.96 -27.63
N ALA A 252 3.24 1.83 -28.25
CA ALA A 252 4.24 2.89 -28.32
C ALA A 252 4.45 3.39 -29.74
N TYR A 253 4.74 4.69 -29.85
CA TYR A 253 5.15 5.34 -31.09
C TYR A 253 6.44 6.11 -30.89
N LYS A 254 7.40 5.95 -31.81
CA LYS A 254 8.70 6.62 -31.77
C LYS A 254 9.03 7.29 -33.11
N SER A 255 9.54 8.51 -33.05
CA SER A 255 10.13 9.24 -34.17
C SER A 255 11.31 10.07 -33.67
N ASP A 256 12.03 10.77 -34.53
CA ASP A 256 13.17 11.62 -34.16
C ASP A 256 12.82 12.75 -33.16
N LYS A 257 11.53 13.11 -33.07
CA LYS A 257 11.07 14.26 -32.26
C LYS A 257 10.00 13.92 -31.22
N MET A 258 9.51 12.70 -31.24
CA MET A 258 8.41 12.32 -30.36
C MET A 258 8.50 10.85 -29.99
N HIS A 259 8.32 10.57 -28.70
CA HIS A 259 8.04 9.24 -28.18
C HIS A 259 6.70 9.32 -27.43
N LEU A 260 5.82 8.39 -27.66
CA LEU A 260 4.51 8.30 -27.03
C LEU A 260 4.26 6.86 -26.61
N ASP A 261 3.92 6.67 -25.33
CA ASP A 261 3.50 5.39 -24.76
C ASP A 261 2.08 5.48 -24.23
N MET A 262 1.25 4.53 -24.62
CA MET A 262 -0.13 4.38 -24.15
C MET A 262 -0.28 3.01 -23.51
N ASN A 263 -0.64 2.96 -22.25
CA ASN A 263 -0.74 1.73 -21.47
C ASN A 263 -2.15 1.53 -20.93
N LEU A 264 -2.60 0.28 -20.95
CA LEU A 264 -3.79 -0.19 -20.25
C LEU A 264 -3.40 -1.34 -19.34
N PHE A 265 -3.75 -1.24 -18.07
CA PHE A 265 -3.57 -2.28 -17.09
C PHE A 265 -4.91 -2.60 -16.40
N MET A 266 -5.26 -3.87 -16.32
CA MET A 266 -6.46 -4.36 -15.65
C MET A 266 -6.08 -5.53 -14.76
N ALA A 267 -6.68 -5.59 -13.57
CA ALA A 267 -6.53 -6.68 -12.62
C ALA A 267 -7.86 -7.03 -11.96
N ASP A 268 -7.98 -8.30 -11.55
CA ASP A 268 -9.11 -8.86 -10.80
C ASP A 268 -8.53 -9.95 -9.89
N ASN A 269 -8.40 -9.65 -8.59
CA ASN A 269 -7.62 -10.42 -7.63
C ASN A 269 -8.47 -10.77 -6.40
N GLU A 270 -8.27 -11.99 -5.89
CA GLU A 270 -8.86 -12.50 -4.66
C GLU A 270 -7.71 -12.93 -3.74
N LEU A 271 -7.56 -12.30 -2.58
CA LEU A 271 -6.49 -12.54 -1.64
C LEU A 271 -7.08 -12.90 -0.28
N LEU A 272 -6.62 -13.99 0.33
CA LEU A 272 -6.90 -14.29 1.72
C LEU A 272 -5.59 -14.17 2.49
N GLY A 273 -5.60 -13.30 3.49
CA GLY A 273 -4.44 -12.99 4.30
C GLY A 273 -4.82 -12.98 5.76
N ASN A 274 -4.53 -14.06 6.45
CA ASN A 274 -4.91 -14.23 7.87
C ASN A 274 -3.88 -13.58 8.79
N GLY A 275 -4.35 -12.85 9.78
CA GLY A 275 -3.56 -12.15 10.78
C GLY A 275 -2.75 -13.07 11.72
N ALA A 276 -2.26 -12.53 12.82
CA ALA A 276 -1.53 -13.27 13.84
C ALA A 276 -2.45 -14.27 14.54
N SER A 277 -1.86 -15.35 15.04
CA SER A 277 -2.57 -16.35 15.87
C SER A 277 -1.92 -16.45 17.24
N PRO A 278 -2.68 -16.70 18.32
CA PRO A 278 -2.14 -16.93 19.65
C PRO A 278 -1.13 -18.08 19.68
N ILE A 279 -0.06 -17.92 20.47
CA ILE A 279 1.00 -18.94 20.57
C ILE A 279 0.43 -20.26 21.09
N GLU A 280 -0.51 -20.21 21.99
CA GLU A 280 -1.19 -21.36 22.58
C GLU A 280 -1.95 -22.19 21.53
N LEU A 281 -2.61 -21.51 20.58
CA LEU A 281 -3.25 -22.18 19.44
C LEU A 281 -2.19 -22.86 18.54
N LEU A 282 -1.11 -22.16 18.21
CA LEU A 282 -0.04 -22.69 17.36
C LEU A 282 0.70 -23.88 18.02
N ASP A 283 0.79 -23.93 19.35
CA ASP A 283 1.39 -25.04 20.09
C ASP A 283 0.49 -26.30 20.11
N ILE A 284 -0.83 -26.13 20.00
CA ILE A 284 -1.82 -27.21 20.00
C ILE A 284 -2.08 -27.73 18.59
N GLU A 285 -2.31 -26.85 17.63
CA GLU A 285 -2.84 -27.19 16.30
C GLU A 285 -1.80 -27.14 15.18
N GLY A 286 -0.67 -26.49 15.42
CA GLY A 286 0.38 -26.36 14.42
C GLY A 286 0.54 -24.93 13.91
N ARG A 287 1.60 -24.71 13.13
CA ARG A 287 1.98 -23.37 12.66
C ARG A 287 1.08 -22.86 11.54
N GLU A 288 0.38 -23.74 10.89
CA GLU A 288 -0.61 -23.47 9.83
C GLU A 288 -1.94 -22.96 10.36
N ALA A 289 -2.21 -23.10 11.66
CA ALA A 289 -3.49 -22.72 12.25
C ALA A 289 -3.78 -21.21 12.14
N VAL A 290 -5.04 -20.91 11.90
CA VAL A 290 -5.61 -19.57 11.81
C VAL A 290 -6.55 -19.35 12.99
N TYR A 291 -6.49 -18.16 13.61
CA TYR A 291 -7.31 -17.87 14.81
C TYR A 291 -8.77 -17.68 14.45
N THR A 292 -9.06 -16.73 13.57
CA THR A 292 -10.40 -16.45 13.06
C THR A 292 -10.37 -16.33 11.52
N HIS A 293 -11.49 -16.52 10.87
CA HIS A 293 -11.66 -16.28 9.43
C HIS A 293 -13.15 -16.03 9.09
N PRO A 294 -13.46 -15.45 7.88
CA PRO A 294 -12.57 -15.17 6.74
C PRO A 294 -11.80 -13.86 6.87
N ASP A 295 -10.60 -13.81 6.28
CA ASP A 295 -9.83 -12.58 6.06
C ASP A 295 -9.57 -12.43 4.56
N GLN A 296 -10.45 -11.77 3.86
CA GLN A 296 -10.44 -11.69 2.40
C GLN A 296 -10.35 -10.25 1.91
N THR A 297 -9.49 -10.04 0.91
CA THR A 297 -9.43 -8.78 0.15
C THR A 297 -9.60 -9.07 -1.33
N ASN A 298 -10.57 -8.41 -1.97
CA ASN A 298 -10.81 -8.47 -3.41
C ASN A 298 -10.45 -7.12 -4.01
N ASN A 299 -9.58 -7.12 -5.03
CA ASN A 299 -9.14 -5.91 -5.69
C ASN A 299 -9.45 -5.97 -7.19
N GLU A 300 -10.16 -4.96 -7.70
CA GLU A 300 -10.35 -4.74 -9.13
C GLU A 300 -9.64 -3.45 -9.56
N LEU A 301 -9.00 -3.47 -10.74
CA LEU A 301 -8.28 -2.31 -11.29
C LEU A 301 -8.59 -2.10 -12.76
N THR A 302 -8.80 -0.83 -13.12
CA THR A 302 -8.61 -0.33 -14.49
C THR A 302 -7.70 0.89 -14.46
N HIS A 303 -6.53 0.80 -15.09
CA HIS A 303 -5.55 1.88 -15.15
C HIS A 303 -5.17 2.18 -16.61
N VAL A 304 -5.33 3.43 -17.01
CA VAL A 304 -4.92 3.96 -18.31
C VAL A 304 -3.85 5.02 -18.08
N ASN A 305 -2.73 4.91 -18.79
CA ASN A 305 -1.65 5.87 -18.70
C ASN A 305 -1.15 6.26 -20.10
N ILE A 306 -0.85 7.53 -20.29
CA ILE A 306 -0.30 8.06 -21.53
C ILE A 306 0.90 8.96 -21.18
N THR A 307 2.07 8.60 -21.66
CA THR A 307 3.31 9.39 -21.49
C THR A 307 3.84 9.80 -22.85
N GLY A 308 4.27 11.05 -22.98
CA GLY A 308 4.81 11.60 -24.21
C GLY A 308 6.05 12.44 -23.98
N ASP A 309 7.09 12.20 -24.77
CA ASP A 309 8.33 12.97 -24.84
C ASP A 309 8.44 13.67 -26.18
N PHE A 310 8.68 14.96 -26.16
CA PHE A 310 8.71 15.82 -27.35
C PHE A 310 9.99 16.65 -27.39
N VAL A 311 10.81 16.49 -28.45
CA VAL A 311 11.95 17.33 -28.71
C VAL A 311 11.46 18.60 -29.44
N LEU A 312 11.35 19.71 -28.69
CA LEU A 312 10.87 20.99 -29.24
C LEU A 312 11.99 21.72 -30.02
N THR A 313 13.21 21.68 -29.50
CA THR A 313 14.43 22.15 -30.16
C THR A 313 15.62 21.29 -29.71
N ASP A 314 16.79 21.47 -30.30
CA ASP A 314 18.00 20.73 -29.91
C ASP A 314 18.38 20.87 -28.42
N THR A 315 17.80 21.82 -27.70
CA THR A 315 18.12 22.12 -26.29
C THR A 315 16.89 22.24 -25.41
N LEU A 316 15.70 21.99 -25.93
CA LEU A 316 14.46 22.09 -25.19
C LEU A 316 13.57 20.87 -25.47
N SER A 317 13.21 20.15 -24.43
CA SER A 317 12.26 19.05 -24.49
C SER A 317 11.07 19.29 -23.56
N LEU A 318 9.95 18.65 -23.90
CA LEU A 318 8.73 18.58 -23.10
C LEU A 318 8.43 17.12 -22.83
N THR A 319 8.21 16.76 -21.58
CA THR A 319 7.62 15.49 -21.18
C THR A 319 6.27 15.76 -20.55
N ALA A 320 5.28 14.94 -20.87
CA ALA A 320 3.94 15.02 -20.28
C ALA A 320 3.43 13.62 -19.98
N ASN A 321 2.66 13.52 -18.89
CA ASN A 321 1.97 12.30 -18.48
C ASN A 321 0.52 12.63 -18.13
N MET A 322 -0.39 11.74 -18.48
CA MET A 322 -1.77 11.73 -18.05
C MET A 322 -2.17 10.31 -17.66
N PHE A 323 -2.84 10.15 -16.52
CA PHE A 323 -3.37 8.87 -16.13
C PHE A 323 -4.81 8.96 -15.61
N TYR A 324 -5.51 7.85 -15.73
CA TYR A 324 -6.76 7.55 -15.05
C TYR A 324 -6.63 6.19 -14.39
N ARG A 325 -7.00 6.10 -13.11
CA ARG A 325 -7.00 4.88 -12.31
C ARG A 325 -8.35 4.74 -11.62
N ASP A 326 -8.96 3.58 -11.72
CA ASP A 326 -10.20 3.19 -11.08
C ASP A 326 -9.94 1.89 -10.35
N THR A 327 -10.03 1.92 -9.02
CA THR A 327 -9.81 0.78 -8.12
C THR A 327 -11.05 0.54 -7.30
N GLN A 328 -11.39 -0.74 -7.13
CA GLN A 328 -12.39 -1.19 -6.16
C GLN A 328 -11.73 -2.20 -5.24
N THR A 329 -11.76 -1.93 -3.95
CA THR A 329 -11.27 -2.83 -2.91
C THR A 329 -12.45 -3.22 -2.03
N GLN A 330 -12.62 -4.53 -1.80
CA GLN A 330 -13.57 -5.07 -0.84
C GLN A 330 -12.80 -5.91 0.16
N SER A 331 -12.95 -5.62 1.44
CA SER A 331 -12.39 -6.40 2.53
C SER A 331 -13.51 -7.08 3.33
N ILE A 332 -13.20 -8.26 3.81
CA ILE A 332 -14.01 -9.02 4.77
C ILE A 332 -13.04 -9.51 5.83
N ASN A 333 -13.35 -9.23 7.09
CA ASN A 333 -12.60 -9.72 8.23
C ASN A 333 -13.57 -10.31 9.24
N GLY A 334 -13.39 -11.59 9.57
CA GLY A 334 -14.10 -12.25 10.64
C GLY A 334 -13.21 -12.30 11.87
N ASP A 335 -13.68 -11.76 12.97
CA ASP A 335 -12.92 -11.67 14.22
C ASP A 335 -13.78 -12.07 15.42
N ASP A 336 -13.18 -12.30 16.58
CA ASP A 336 -13.94 -12.42 17.82
C ASP A 336 -14.57 -11.08 18.19
N SER A 337 -15.58 -11.13 19.06
CA SER A 337 -16.37 -9.97 19.45
C SER A 337 -15.81 -9.37 20.74
N ASP A 338 -15.58 -8.06 20.74
CA ASP A 338 -15.28 -7.28 21.94
C ASP A 338 -16.56 -6.89 22.71
N PHE A 339 -17.73 -7.24 22.17
CA PHE A 339 -19.03 -6.97 22.78
C PHE A 339 -19.51 -8.17 23.57
N GLY A 340 -20.16 -7.92 24.69
CA GLY A 340 -20.68 -8.95 25.58
C GLY A 340 -22.16 -8.82 25.90
N ALA A 341 -22.73 -9.87 26.49
CA ALA A 341 -24.13 -9.87 26.94
C ALA A 341 -24.33 -8.90 28.11
N CYS A 342 -25.39 -8.09 28.05
CA CYS A 342 -25.79 -7.19 29.11
C CYS A 342 -27.35 -7.12 29.21
N GLN A 343 -27.87 -6.39 30.16
CA GLN A 343 -29.31 -6.25 30.31
C GLN A 343 -29.74 -4.80 30.61
N PHE A 344 -30.89 -4.44 30.12
CA PHE A 344 -31.54 -3.20 30.53
C PHE A 344 -32.08 -3.31 31.97
N ALA A 345 -32.34 -2.19 32.65
CA ALA A 345 -32.88 -2.14 33.99
C ALA A 345 -34.24 -2.89 34.18
N ASP A 346 -34.91 -3.24 33.10
CA ASP A 346 -36.13 -4.03 33.09
C ASP A 346 -35.91 -5.54 32.88
N GLY A 347 -34.61 -5.97 32.75
CA GLY A 347 -34.20 -7.36 32.59
C GLY A 347 -34.25 -7.88 31.14
N ARG A 348 -34.41 -7.00 30.14
CA ARG A 348 -34.30 -7.37 28.74
C ARG A 348 -32.82 -7.43 28.34
N VAL A 349 -32.40 -8.50 27.68
CA VAL A 349 -31.00 -8.73 27.29
C VAL A 349 -30.68 -8.07 25.93
N THR A 350 -29.47 -7.52 25.82
CA THR A 350 -28.89 -6.97 24.59
C THR A 350 -27.39 -7.24 24.57
N LEU A 351 -26.67 -6.70 23.56
CA LEU A 351 -25.21 -6.61 23.55
C LEU A 351 -24.78 -5.24 24.06
N CYS A 352 -23.66 -5.18 24.74
CA CYS A 352 -23.03 -3.96 25.18
C CYS A 352 -21.58 -3.91 24.77
N GLU A 353 -21.11 -2.71 24.57
CA GLU A 353 -19.69 -2.36 24.61
C GLU A 353 -19.30 -2.13 26.07
N PHE A 354 -18.14 -2.64 26.47
CA PHE A 354 -17.56 -2.41 27.78
C PHE A 354 -16.34 -1.52 27.58
N GLU A 355 -16.36 -0.31 28.12
CA GLU A 355 -15.16 0.50 28.19
C GLU A 355 -14.29 -0.04 29.33
N ASP A 356 -13.02 -0.32 29.07
CA ASP A 356 -12.06 -0.70 30.09
C ASP A 356 -11.66 0.56 30.90
N ASP A 357 -12.24 0.75 32.07
CA ASP A 357 -11.81 1.79 33.02
C ASP A 357 -10.40 1.49 33.53
N ASP A 358 -9.40 2.20 33.00
CA ASP A 358 -8.00 2.08 33.41
C ASP A 358 -7.70 2.56 34.84
N ASP A 359 -8.69 3.05 35.60
CA ASP A 359 -8.48 3.70 36.91
C ASP A 359 -8.58 2.74 38.14
N ASP A 360 -8.93 1.46 37.97
CA ASP A 360 -9.00 0.50 39.08
C ASP A 360 -7.70 -0.33 39.25
N ASP A 361 -6.60 0.35 39.59
CA ASP A 361 -5.31 -0.25 40.01
C ASP A 361 -5.39 -1.13 41.29
N ASP A 362 -6.53 -1.38 41.88
CA ASP A 362 -6.71 -2.02 43.19
C ASP A 362 -7.60 -3.29 43.21
N ALA A 363 -7.95 -3.88 42.06
CA ALA A 363 -8.63 -5.21 42.09
C ALA A 363 -7.57 -6.31 42.31
N PRO A 364 -7.44 -6.92 43.50
CA PRO A 364 -6.58 -8.06 43.69
C PRO A 364 -7.15 -9.23 42.91
N LEU A 365 -6.30 -9.84 42.06
CA LEU A 365 -6.55 -11.20 41.56
C LEU A 365 -6.54 -12.18 42.76
N ASP A 366 -7.58 -12.13 43.55
CA ASP A 366 -7.77 -13.11 44.65
C ASP A 366 -8.59 -14.27 44.09
N SER A 367 -7.89 -15.29 43.68
CA SER A 367 -8.41 -16.54 43.12
C SER A 367 -9.03 -17.47 44.11
N ASP A 368 -9.62 -16.97 45.19
CA ASP A 368 -10.23 -17.79 46.25
C ASP A 368 -11.60 -17.20 46.72
N ASP A 369 -12.51 -16.91 45.82
CA ASP A 369 -13.90 -16.74 46.21
C ASP A 369 -14.73 -17.96 45.81
N ASP A 370 -15.06 -18.75 46.84
CA ASP A 370 -15.90 -19.94 46.77
C ASP A 370 -17.37 -19.50 46.50
N GLY A 371 -17.82 -19.58 45.26
CA GLY A 371 -19.15 -19.93 44.86
C GLY A 371 -20.33 -19.15 45.51
N ASP A 372 -20.70 -18.07 44.91
CA ASP A 372 -22.11 -17.76 44.69
C ASP A 372 -22.27 -17.45 43.21
N ASP A 373 -22.93 -18.35 42.46
CA ASP A 373 -23.35 -18.18 41.08
C ASP A 373 -24.42 -17.06 41.00
N ASP A 374 -24.02 -15.81 41.13
CA ASP A 374 -24.87 -14.69 40.73
C ASP A 374 -24.66 -14.47 39.21
N ASP A 375 -25.45 -15.22 38.40
CA ASP A 375 -25.55 -15.10 36.93
C ASP A 375 -26.22 -13.76 36.49
N ASP A 376 -26.02 -12.66 37.23
CA ASP A 376 -26.61 -11.37 36.88
C ASP A 376 -25.75 -10.66 35.83
N LEU A 377 -26.31 -10.51 34.62
CA LEU A 377 -25.68 -9.77 33.54
C LEU A 377 -25.48 -8.29 33.95
N PRO A 378 -24.38 -7.65 33.49
CA PRO A 378 -24.16 -6.21 33.66
C PRO A 378 -25.36 -5.39 33.18
N VAL A 379 -25.68 -4.30 33.90
CA VAL A 379 -26.87 -3.49 33.61
C VAL A 379 -26.46 -2.23 32.86
N VAL A 380 -27.07 -1.97 31.70
CA VAL A 380 -26.84 -0.77 30.88
C VAL A 380 -27.01 0.48 31.75
N GLY A 381 -25.95 1.34 31.76
CA GLY A 381 -25.93 2.58 32.53
C GLY A 381 -25.75 2.42 34.04
N GLU A 382 -25.40 1.24 34.57
CA GLU A 382 -24.84 1.07 35.92
C GLU A 382 -23.30 1.20 35.87
N GLY A 383 -22.82 2.42 36.01
CA GLY A 383 -21.45 2.86 35.72
C GLY A 383 -21.44 3.72 34.45
N ASP A 384 -20.41 4.49 34.25
CA ASP A 384 -20.30 5.34 33.06
C ASP A 384 -19.86 4.53 31.82
N ASP A 385 -19.63 3.18 31.93
CA ASP A 385 -18.82 2.40 31.00
C ASP A 385 -19.56 1.23 30.32
N ILE A 386 -20.90 1.09 30.49
CA ILE A 386 -21.68 0.04 29.86
C ILE A 386 -22.73 0.65 28.93
N GLU A 387 -22.43 0.65 27.66
CA GLU A 387 -23.33 1.18 26.64
C GLU A 387 -23.95 0.07 25.79
N ALA A 388 -25.28 0.16 25.60
CA ALA A 388 -25.98 -0.82 24.78
C ALA A 388 -25.74 -0.57 23.31
N VAL A 389 -25.41 -1.61 22.54
CA VAL A 389 -25.25 -1.53 21.08
C VAL A 389 -26.57 -1.10 20.44
N GLU A 390 -26.50 -0.09 19.59
CA GLU A 390 -27.59 0.29 18.70
C GLU A 390 -27.57 -0.55 17.41
N PHE A 391 -28.71 -1.16 17.07
CA PHE A 391 -28.83 -1.98 15.86
C PHE A 391 -29.48 -1.21 14.72
N ILE A 392 -28.89 -1.27 13.52
CA ILE A 392 -29.40 -0.56 12.34
C ILE A 392 -30.85 -0.95 12.02
N GLY A 393 -31.72 0.07 12.01
CA GLY A 393 -33.13 -0.10 11.65
C GLY A 393 -34.06 -0.41 12.81
N PHE A 394 -33.56 -0.40 14.04
CA PHE A 394 -34.32 -0.55 15.27
C PHE A 394 -34.23 0.72 16.10
N ASP A 395 -35.18 0.87 17.03
CA ASP A 395 -35.20 2.02 17.95
C ASP A 395 -34.18 1.78 19.08
N ASP A 396 -33.56 2.84 19.58
CA ASP A 396 -32.66 2.81 20.72
C ASP A 396 -33.30 2.06 21.92
N GLY A 397 -32.51 1.22 22.58
CA GLY A 397 -32.98 0.36 23.67
C GLY A 397 -33.82 -0.85 23.22
N THR A 398 -33.75 -1.25 21.95
CA THR A 398 -34.36 -2.50 21.46
C THR A 398 -33.60 -3.71 22.01
N ALA A 399 -34.30 -4.64 22.61
CA ALA A 399 -33.70 -5.88 23.13
C ALA A 399 -33.34 -6.85 21.99
N LEU A 400 -32.28 -7.63 22.16
CA LEU A 400 -31.82 -8.59 21.16
C LEU A 400 -32.93 -9.59 20.75
N ALA A 401 -33.71 -10.10 21.70
CA ALA A 401 -34.81 -11.02 21.42
C ALA A 401 -35.97 -10.44 20.59
N GLU A 402 -36.01 -9.12 20.35
CA GLU A 402 -36.93 -8.45 19.43
C GLU A 402 -36.42 -8.46 17.98
N ILE A 403 -35.11 -8.72 17.79
CA ILE A 403 -34.41 -8.69 16.51
C ILE A 403 -34.07 -10.10 16.04
N SER A 404 -33.57 -10.95 16.92
CA SER A 404 -33.05 -12.28 16.61
C SER A 404 -33.51 -13.32 17.63
N ASP A 405 -33.55 -14.60 17.22
CA ASP A 405 -33.78 -15.75 18.09
C ASP A 405 -32.45 -16.29 18.70
N VAL A 406 -31.31 -15.63 18.46
CA VAL A 406 -29.97 -16.01 18.96
C VAL A 406 -29.77 -15.39 20.34
N ASP A 407 -29.24 -16.16 21.28
CA ASP A 407 -28.92 -15.67 22.62
C ASP A 407 -27.65 -14.78 22.58
N ALA A 408 -27.56 -13.78 23.45
CA ALA A 408 -26.48 -12.79 23.42
C ALA A 408 -25.08 -13.38 23.68
N ASP A 409 -25.05 -14.44 24.51
CA ASP A 409 -23.81 -15.18 24.82
C ASP A 409 -23.32 -16.09 23.70
N GLU A 410 -24.12 -16.30 22.65
CA GLU A 410 -23.72 -17.00 21.43
C GLU A 410 -23.12 -16.03 20.37
N LEU A 411 -23.25 -14.71 20.56
CA LEU A 411 -22.77 -13.68 19.63
C LEU A 411 -21.32 -13.29 19.96
N ASP A 412 -20.41 -14.22 19.77
CA ASP A 412 -19.00 -14.15 20.12
C ASP A 412 -18.09 -13.79 18.91
N GLY A 413 -18.68 -13.44 17.77
CA GLY A 413 -17.95 -13.05 16.57
C GLY A 413 -18.47 -11.77 15.92
N THR A 414 -17.58 -11.07 15.22
CA THR A 414 -17.85 -9.92 14.36
C THR A 414 -17.47 -10.21 12.92
N TYR A 415 -18.31 -9.81 11.97
CA TYR A 415 -18.10 -9.91 10.54
C TYR A 415 -18.00 -8.51 9.95
N ASN A 416 -16.77 -8.07 9.78
CA ASN A 416 -16.42 -6.72 9.36
C ASN A 416 -16.30 -6.67 7.84
N THR A 417 -16.99 -5.72 7.20
CA THR A 417 -16.93 -5.51 5.76
C THR A 417 -16.50 -4.09 5.44
N GLY A 418 -15.54 -3.95 4.54
CA GLY A 418 -15.08 -2.68 4.03
C GLY A 418 -15.18 -2.61 2.51
N ARG A 419 -15.48 -1.43 1.96
CA ARG A 419 -15.48 -1.17 0.53
C ARG A 419 -14.92 0.20 0.23
N THR A 420 -13.90 0.23 -0.62
CA THR A 420 -13.31 1.47 -1.15
C THR A 420 -13.46 1.50 -2.68
N ASP A 421 -14.24 2.42 -3.20
CA ASP A 421 -14.31 2.72 -4.63
C ASP A 421 -13.52 4.01 -4.89
N ALA A 422 -12.31 3.91 -5.43
CA ALA A 422 -11.39 5.04 -5.59
C ALA A 422 -11.08 5.32 -7.06
N LYS A 423 -11.22 6.58 -7.46
CA LYS A 423 -10.86 7.08 -8.78
C LYS A 423 -9.80 8.15 -8.68
N ALA A 424 -8.73 8.02 -9.44
CA ALA A 424 -7.69 9.03 -9.53
C ALA A 424 -7.43 9.45 -10.98
N THR A 425 -7.28 10.75 -11.18
CA THR A 425 -6.88 11.32 -12.48
C THR A 425 -5.71 12.25 -12.26
N GLY A 426 -4.66 12.09 -13.04
CA GLY A 426 -3.48 12.93 -12.94
C GLY A 426 -3.04 13.49 -14.28
N LEU A 427 -2.48 14.69 -14.23
CA LEU A 427 -1.82 15.36 -15.33
C LEU A 427 -0.52 15.98 -14.83
N SER A 428 0.58 15.68 -15.49
CA SER A 428 1.86 16.28 -15.17
C SER A 428 2.65 16.61 -16.44
N PHE A 429 3.45 17.65 -16.37
CA PHE A 429 4.35 18.02 -17.46
C PHE A 429 5.62 18.66 -16.92
N GLN A 430 6.70 18.53 -17.69
CA GLN A 430 7.97 19.19 -17.43
C GLN A 430 8.62 19.67 -18.73
N LEU A 431 9.30 20.79 -18.63
CA LEU A 431 10.19 21.33 -19.67
C LEU A 431 11.64 21.18 -19.18
N ALA A 432 12.47 20.56 -19.97
CA ALA A 432 13.92 20.48 -19.73
C ALA A 432 14.66 21.35 -20.75
N LYS A 433 15.49 22.26 -20.26
CA LYS A 433 16.25 23.22 -21.08
C LYS A 433 17.73 23.14 -20.77
N GLN A 434 18.51 22.75 -21.78
CA GLN A 434 19.96 22.83 -21.72
C GLN A 434 20.42 24.25 -22.11
N TYR A 435 21.36 24.82 -21.35
CA TYR A 435 21.90 26.16 -21.56
C TYR A 435 23.30 26.32 -20.95
N ALA A 436 23.96 27.41 -21.24
CA ALA A 436 25.25 27.75 -20.63
C ALA A 436 25.07 28.90 -19.63
N LEU A 437 25.47 28.69 -18.37
CA LEU A 437 25.51 29.69 -17.32
C LEU A 437 26.95 30.07 -16.99
N SER A 438 27.35 31.30 -17.29
CA SER A 438 28.71 31.78 -17.04
C SER A 438 29.83 30.89 -17.62
N GLY A 439 29.52 30.17 -18.72
CA GLY A 439 30.46 29.23 -19.36
C GLY A 439 30.36 27.78 -18.85
N PHE A 440 29.54 27.50 -17.86
CA PHE A 440 29.26 26.17 -17.38
C PHE A 440 28.04 25.56 -18.10
N SER A 441 28.08 24.27 -18.40
CA SER A 441 26.96 23.55 -18.95
C SER A 441 25.90 23.41 -17.84
N SER A 442 24.64 23.72 -18.13
CA SER A 442 23.54 23.69 -17.17
C SER A 442 22.30 23.12 -17.83
N GLU A 443 21.48 22.43 -17.02
CA GLU A 443 20.14 21.98 -17.38
C GLU A 443 19.14 22.51 -16.36
N LEU A 444 18.05 23.09 -16.85
CA LEU A 444 16.92 23.54 -16.04
C LEU A 444 15.71 22.69 -16.38
N ILE A 445 15.14 22.04 -15.38
CA ILE A 445 13.84 21.37 -15.42
C ILE A 445 12.85 22.24 -14.67
N VAL A 446 11.68 22.50 -15.26
CA VAL A 446 10.55 23.17 -14.62
C VAL A 446 9.28 22.41 -14.97
N GLY A 447 8.47 22.10 -13.99
CA GLY A 447 7.27 21.33 -14.24
C GLY A 447 6.13 21.64 -13.27
N ALA A 448 4.98 21.07 -13.57
CA ALA A 448 3.80 21.13 -12.75
C ALA A 448 3.07 19.79 -12.78
N SER A 449 2.34 19.48 -11.69
CA SER A 449 1.44 18.35 -11.63
C SER A 449 0.12 18.74 -10.99
N TYR A 450 -0.91 18.03 -11.40
CA TYR A 450 -2.26 18.09 -10.85
C TYR A 450 -2.79 16.68 -10.72
N THR A 451 -3.37 16.36 -9.55
CA THR A 451 -4.02 15.06 -9.28
C THR A 451 -5.35 15.35 -8.60
N LYS A 452 -6.39 14.66 -9.02
CA LYS A 452 -7.68 14.60 -8.36
C LYS A 452 -7.97 13.15 -7.99
N GLY A 453 -8.34 12.93 -6.73
CA GLY A 453 -8.90 11.69 -6.22
C GLY A 453 -10.36 11.89 -5.84
N ASP A 454 -11.17 10.85 -6.04
CA ASP A 454 -12.59 10.79 -5.72
C ASP A 454 -12.83 9.40 -5.12
N VAL A 455 -13.18 9.33 -3.85
CA VAL A 455 -13.27 8.09 -3.09
C VAL A 455 -14.63 8.00 -2.43
N ASN A 456 -15.25 6.84 -2.56
CA ASN A 456 -16.42 6.46 -1.76
C ASN A 456 -16.01 5.29 -0.86
N TYR A 457 -16.06 5.52 0.44
CA TYR A 457 -15.73 4.52 1.46
C TYR A 457 -16.98 4.10 2.21
N ALA A 458 -17.11 2.79 2.45
CA ALA A 458 -18.19 2.20 3.22
C ALA A 458 -17.67 1.08 4.11
N ALA A 459 -18.09 1.05 5.38
CA ALA A 459 -17.80 -0.03 6.30
C ALA A 459 -19.05 -0.39 7.12
N ASP A 460 -19.17 -1.67 7.47
CA ASP A 460 -20.23 -2.21 8.32
C ASP A 460 -19.66 -3.33 9.19
N THR A 461 -20.16 -3.45 10.43
CA THR A 461 -19.90 -4.57 11.33
C THR A 461 -21.22 -5.30 11.60
N THR A 462 -21.23 -6.62 11.38
CA THR A 462 -22.37 -7.50 11.64
C THR A 462 -21.98 -8.50 12.73
N PHE A 463 -22.78 -8.61 13.78
CA PHE A 463 -22.54 -9.62 14.81
C PHE A 463 -22.81 -11.03 14.27
N GLY A 464 -22.07 -11.98 14.76
CA GLY A 464 -22.13 -13.36 14.32
C GLY A 464 -21.72 -14.35 15.39
N ILE A 465 -21.72 -15.60 15.02
CA ILE A 465 -21.32 -16.72 15.86
C ILE A 465 -19.98 -17.25 15.37
N LEU A 466 -19.05 -17.50 16.27
CA LEU A 466 -17.80 -18.22 15.99
C LEU A 466 -18.08 -19.72 15.98
N GLU A 467 -18.23 -20.31 14.80
CA GLU A 467 -18.50 -21.73 14.64
C GLU A 467 -17.23 -22.54 14.90
N ASN A 468 -17.27 -23.40 15.93
CA ASN A 468 -16.26 -24.39 16.22
C ASN A 468 -16.79 -25.77 15.82
N GLU A 469 -16.54 -26.25 14.60
CA GLU A 469 -16.97 -27.58 14.18
C GLU A 469 -16.22 -28.73 14.91
N SER A 470 -15.01 -28.47 15.37
CA SER A 470 -14.24 -29.38 16.21
C SER A 470 -13.18 -28.62 17.03
N ALA A 471 -12.58 -29.31 18.01
CA ALA A 471 -11.45 -28.75 18.79
C ALA A 471 -10.18 -28.51 17.95
N HIS A 472 -10.22 -28.71 16.63
CA HIS A 472 -9.11 -28.62 15.70
C HIS A 472 -9.42 -27.75 14.46
N ASP A 473 -10.57 -27.10 14.40
CA ASP A 473 -10.93 -26.25 13.27
C ASP A 473 -10.85 -24.77 13.63
N SER A 474 -10.44 -23.97 12.65
CA SER A 474 -10.44 -22.50 12.75
C SER A 474 -11.85 -21.98 13.02
N ARG A 475 -11.91 -20.93 13.81
CA ARG A 475 -13.14 -20.27 14.19
C ARG A 475 -13.68 -19.48 13.00
N THR A 476 -14.73 -19.98 12.38
CA THR A 476 -15.43 -19.32 11.29
C THR A 476 -16.48 -18.38 11.85
N VAL A 477 -16.43 -17.11 11.47
CA VAL A 477 -17.48 -16.15 11.82
C VAL A 477 -18.65 -16.30 10.86
N LEU A 478 -19.82 -16.66 11.41
CA LEU A 478 -21.09 -16.74 10.68
C LEU A 478 -21.95 -15.53 11.04
N PRO A 479 -22.06 -14.51 10.15
CA PRO A 479 -22.86 -13.33 10.45
C PRO A 479 -24.35 -13.63 10.57
N ILE A 480 -25.03 -12.97 11.51
CA ILE A 480 -26.47 -13.09 11.73
C ILE A 480 -27.18 -11.92 11.02
N ASP A 481 -28.04 -12.24 10.08
CA ASP A 481 -28.80 -11.24 9.32
C ASP A 481 -29.61 -10.31 10.24
N GLY A 482 -29.41 -9.00 10.10
CA GLY A 482 -30.12 -7.97 10.84
C GLY A 482 -29.44 -7.49 12.13
N LEU A 483 -28.36 -8.14 12.57
CA LEU A 483 -27.58 -7.70 13.72
C LEU A 483 -26.37 -6.87 13.29
N MET A 484 -26.60 -5.65 12.83
CA MET A 484 -25.57 -4.72 12.38
C MET A 484 -25.44 -3.57 13.39
N ALA A 485 -24.21 -3.30 13.83
CA ALA A 485 -23.90 -2.19 14.73
C ALA A 485 -24.07 -0.84 14.03
N GLN A 486 -24.79 0.10 14.64
CA GLN A 486 -25.00 1.45 14.13
C GLN A 486 -23.71 2.27 14.23
N GLU A 487 -22.99 2.18 15.33
CA GLU A 487 -21.78 2.94 15.65
C GLU A 487 -20.60 2.55 14.77
N ALA A 488 -20.54 1.27 14.34
CA ALA A 488 -19.48 0.77 13.45
C ALA A 488 -19.81 0.96 11.95
N ARG A 489 -20.81 1.79 11.63
CA ARG A 489 -21.21 2.04 10.26
C ARG A 489 -20.59 3.31 9.71
N VAL A 490 -19.83 3.22 8.62
CA VAL A 490 -19.22 4.37 7.94
C VAL A 490 -19.70 4.50 6.51
N ARG A 491 -20.03 5.72 6.08
CA ARG A 491 -20.34 6.07 4.69
C ARG A 491 -19.75 7.44 4.41
N LEU A 492 -18.64 7.48 3.69
CA LEU A 492 -17.83 8.68 3.51
C LEU A 492 -17.53 8.91 2.04
N ASP A 493 -17.82 10.12 1.54
CA ASP A 493 -17.37 10.62 0.25
C ASP A 493 -16.16 11.54 0.44
N VAL A 494 -15.07 11.31 -0.29
CA VAL A 494 -13.83 12.07 -0.18
C VAL A 494 -13.37 12.60 -1.53
N ASP A 495 -13.23 13.91 -1.63
CA ASP A 495 -12.62 14.61 -2.76
C ASP A 495 -11.21 15.10 -2.37
N THR A 496 -10.19 14.60 -3.04
CA THR A 496 -8.80 15.08 -2.88
C THR A 496 -8.35 15.83 -4.12
N THR A 497 -7.65 16.95 -3.93
CA THR A 497 -7.05 17.71 -5.03
C THR A 497 -5.66 18.16 -4.64
N ALA A 498 -4.68 17.77 -5.43
CA ALA A 498 -3.29 18.15 -5.23
C ALA A 498 -2.74 18.85 -6.48
N TRP A 499 -2.07 19.98 -6.31
CA TRP A 499 -1.31 20.59 -7.39
C TRP A 499 0.06 21.06 -6.90
N SER A 500 1.00 21.04 -7.80
CA SER A 500 2.35 21.45 -7.47
C SER A 500 3.09 22.10 -8.63
N LEU A 501 4.08 22.88 -8.24
CA LEU A 501 5.10 23.44 -9.15
C LEU A 501 6.47 22.98 -8.67
N PHE A 502 7.31 22.50 -9.56
CA PHE A 502 8.66 22.07 -9.20
C PHE A 502 9.69 22.58 -10.21
N PHE A 503 10.92 22.71 -9.73
CA PHE A 503 12.06 23.04 -10.57
C PHE A 503 13.30 22.29 -10.08
N MET A 504 14.22 22.08 -10.98
CA MET A 504 15.58 21.60 -10.73
C MET A 504 16.54 22.27 -11.70
N ASN A 505 17.67 22.70 -11.20
CA ASN A 505 18.78 23.17 -11.99
C ASN A 505 20.03 22.37 -11.67
N SER A 506 20.61 21.72 -12.66
CA SER A 506 21.90 21.04 -12.56
C SER A 506 22.94 21.85 -13.32
N THR A 507 24.05 22.19 -12.68
CA THR A 507 25.15 22.96 -13.28
C THR A 507 26.47 22.23 -13.10
N GLN A 508 27.11 21.88 -14.19
CA GLN A 508 28.44 21.27 -14.19
C GLN A 508 29.53 22.33 -13.96
N LEU A 509 29.98 22.45 -12.70
CA LEU A 509 31.00 23.45 -12.29
C LEU A 509 32.41 23.09 -12.77
N SER A 510 32.68 21.80 -12.99
CA SER A 510 33.93 21.30 -13.59
C SER A 510 33.66 19.92 -14.21
N SER A 511 34.65 19.30 -14.84
CA SER A 511 34.53 17.91 -15.30
C SER A 511 34.30 16.91 -14.16
N ALA A 512 34.55 17.31 -12.93
CA ALA A 512 34.43 16.44 -11.75
C ALA A 512 33.31 16.84 -10.74
N VAL A 513 32.70 18.01 -10.89
CA VAL A 513 31.77 18.52 -9.89
C VAL A 513 30.53 19.12 -10.55
N SER A 514 29.36 18.62 -10.18
CA SER A 514 28.05 19.17 -10.53
C SER A 514 27.32 19.67 -9.27
N LEU A 515 26.61 20.78 -9.40
CA LEU A 515 25.75 21.37 -8.36
C LEU A 515 24.30 21.27 -8.80
N ASN A 516 23.47 20.66 -7.97
CA ASN A 516 22.05 20.48 -8.17
C ASN A 516 21.27 21.32 -7.16
N LEU A 517 20.35 22.13 -7.66
CA LEU A 517 19.45 22.96 -6.86
C LEU A 517 18.02 22.66 -7.29
N GLY A 518 17.15 22.33 -6.37
CA GLY A 518 15.77 22.01 -6.68
C GLY A 518 14.80 22.42 -5.59
N GLY A 519 13.54 22.34 -5.93
CA GLY A 519 12.47 22.54 -4.98
C GLY A 519 11.11 22.31 -5.59
N ARG A 520 10.14 22.04 -4.71
CA ARG A 520 8.74 21.83 -5.07
C ARG A 520 7.83 22.58 -4.12
N PHE A 521 6.83 23.20 -4.67
CA PHE A 521 5.73 23.79 -3.94
C PHE A 521 4.49 22.92 -4.13
N ASN A 522 3.92 22.44 -3.03
CA ASN A 522 2.70 21.62 -2.99
C ASN A 522 1.55 22.40 -2.39
N ARG A 523 0.35 22.17 -2.89
CA ARG A 523 -0.88 22.59 -2.26
C ARG A 523 -1.93 21.49 -2.43
N ASP A 524 -2.47 21.07 -1.30
CA ASP A 524 -3.39 19.96 -1.16
C ASP A 524 -4.67 20.41 -0.52
N HIS A 525 -5.77 19.85 -0.96
CA HIS A 525 -7.10 20.13 -0.47
C HIS A 525 -7.88 18.82 -0.39
N ILE A 526 -8.36 18.50 0.81
CA ILE A 526 -9.14 17.31 1.13
C ILE A 526 -10.50 17.81 1.62
N VAL A 527 -11.56 17.29 1.02
CA VAL A 527 -12.94 17.50 1.44
C VAL A 527 -13.55 16.15 1.72
N MET A 528 -14.13 16.01 2.89
CA MET A 528 -14.78 14.80 3.38
C MET A 528 -16.23 15.14 3.65
N GLU A 529 -17.16 14.29 3.22
CA GLU A 529 -18.61 14.43 3.42
C GLU A 529 -19.13 13.12 4.02
N ASP A 530 -19.59 13.20 5.25
CA ASP A 530 -20.28 12.10 5.91
C ASP A 530 -21.69 11.95 5.34
N LEU A 531 -22.03 10.75 4.90
CA LEU A 531 -23.34 10.47 4.29
C LEU A 531 -24.36 9.95 5.29
N ILE A 532 -23.97 9.77 6.56
CA ILE A 532 -24.84 9.26 7.63
C ILE A 532 -25.20 10.37 8.61
N ASP A 533 -24.23 11.11 9.09
CA ASP A 533 -24.39 12.13 10.11
C ASP A 533 -23.89 13.51 9.65
N ASP A 534 -24.63 14.59 10.04
CA ASP A 534 -24.28 16.00 9.80
C ASP A 534 -24.13 16.80 11.14
N GLY A 535 -24.08 16.10 12.29
CA GLY A 535 -24.06 16.65 13.65
C GLY A 535 -22.69 16.66 14.33
N GLU A 536 -22.66 16.63 15.65
CA GLU A 536 -21.47 16.30 16.46
C GLU A 536 -21.12 14.84 16.19
N GLY A 537 -19.82 14.53 15.99
CA GLY A 537 -19.36 13.20 15.59
C GLY A 537 -19.30 12.98 14.07
N SER A 538 -19.78 13.92 13.25
CA SER A 538 -19.71 13.81 11.77
C SER A 538 -18.28 13.83 11.26
N LEU A 539 -17.97 12.94 10.31
CA LEU A 539 -16.69 12.87 9.59
C LEU A 539 -16.48 13.99 8.55
N ASP A 540 -17.35 15.01 8.57
CA ASP A 540 -17.24 16.16 7.65
C ASP A 540 -15.94 16.93 7.86
N GLY A 541 -15.16 17.10 6.80
CA GLY A 541 -13.85 17.77 6.87
C GLY A 541 -13.54 18.64 5.65
N ASN A 542 -12.79 19.74 5.86
CA ASN A 542 -12.28 20.59 4.79
C ASN A 542 -10.87 21.09 5.12
N HIS A 543 -9.87 20.31 4.72
CA HIS A 543 -8.49 20.50 5.11
C HIS A 543 -7.65 21.03 3.95
N ARG A 544 -6.70 21.92 4.25
CA ARG A 544 -5.81 22.56 3.26
C ARG A 544 -4.41 22.62 3.76
N PHE A 545 -3.52 22.01 3.00
CA PHE A 545 -2.09 21.95 3.32
C PHE A 545 -1.27 22.66 2.24
N THR A 546 -0.18 23.28 2.64
CA THR A 546 0.70 23.99 1.69
C THR A 546 2.14 23.94 2.20
N GLN A 547 3.05 23.44 1.36
CA GLN A 547 4.46 23.29 1.74
C GLN A 547 5.40 23.60 0.56
N PHE A 548 6.54 24.22 0.87
CA PHE A 548 7.68 24.33 -0.04
C PHE A 548 8.82 23.43 0.44
N ASN A 549 9.27 22.55 -0.43
CA ASN A 549 10.28 21.53 -0.15
C ASN A 549 11.54 21.79 -0.99
N PRO A 550 12.62 22.36 -0.41
CA PRO A 550 13.89 22.60 -1.10
C PRO A 550 14.78 21.35 -1.13
N ALA A 551 15.69 21.31 -2.11
CA ALA A 551 16.78 20.34 -2.16
C ALA A 551 18.05 20.94 -2.76
N VAL A 552 19.20 20.50 -2.24
CA VAL A 552 20.55 20.85 -2.73
C VAL A 552 21.38 19.57 -2.79
N GLY A 553 22.06 19.34 -3.91
CA GLY A 553 22.94 18.21 -4.10
C GLY A 553 24.25 18.61 -4.75
N VAL A 554 25.30 17.83 -4.49
CA VAL A 554 26.61 17.95 -5.13
C VAL A 554 27.06 16.58 -5.56
N ASP A 555 27.29 16.39 -6.86
CA ASP A 555 27.88 15.18 -7.42
C ASP A 555 29.36 15.42 -7.68
N ILE A 556 30.19 14.51 -7.19
CA ILE A 556 31.64 14.55 -7.33
C ILE A 556 32.09 13.28 -8.03
N THR A 557 32.52 13.38 -9.27
CA THR A 557 33.21 12.32 -9.98
C THR A 557 34.67 12.28 -9.54
N ILE A 558 35.04 11.28 -8.77
CA ILE A 558 36.42 11.13 -8.23
C ILE A 558 37.35 10.59 -9.35
N ASP A 559 36.89 9.60 -10.07
CA ASP A 559 37.50 9.02 -11.25
C ASP A 559 36.41 8.39 -12.14
N GLU A 560 36.79 7.70 -13.23
CA GLU A 560 35.87 7.10 -14.20
C GLU A 560 34.97 6.02 -13.60
N GLN A 561 35.30 5.50 -12.41
CA GLN A 561 34.62 4.37 -11.75
C GLN A 561 34.02 4.74 -10.41
N SER A 562 34.34 5.93 -9.88
CA SER A 562 34.00 6.31 -8.51
C SER A 562 33.28 7.65 -8.46
N GLN A 563 32.13 7.68 -7.79
CA GLN A 563 31.30 8.87 -7.61
C GLN A 563 30.92 9.04 -6.13
N LEU A 564 30.80 10.29 -5.70
CA LEU A 564 30.28 10.69 -4.41
C LEU A 564 29.16 11.69 -4.62
N ASN A 565 27.96 11.34 -4.16
CA ASN A 565 26.80 12.25 -4.10
C ASN A 565 26.59 12.70 -2.66
N LEU A 566 26.40 14.00 -2.47
CA LEU A 566 26.05 14.64 -1.18
C LEU A 566 24.75 15.40 -1.36
N ALA A 567 23.75 15.15 -0.55
CA ALA A 567 22.45 15.80 -0.65
C ALA A 567 21.89 16.27 0.70
N ILE A 568 21.17 17.38 0.66
CA ILE A 568 20.28 17.85 1.72
C ILE A 568 18.95 18.15 1.06
N SER A 569 17.90 17.52 1.52
CA SER A 569 16.56 17.63 0.93
C SER A 569 15.47 17.64 1.98
N GLN A 570 14.31 18.17 1.59
CA GLN A 570 13.11 18.19 2.41
C GLN A 570 11.94 17.67 1.57
N SER A 571 11.06 16.90 2.18
CA SER A 571 9.77 16.52 1.65
C SER A 571 8.68 16.65 2.70
N SER A 572 7.43 16.53 2.28
CA SER A 572 6.29 16.59 3.18
C SER A 572 5.24 15.55 2.81
N ARG A 573 4.45 15.16 3.81
CA ARG A 573 3.28 14.32 3.69
C ARG A 573 2.09 15.03 4.32
N THR A 574 0.98 15.14 3.60
CA THR A 574 -0.29 15.52 4.21
C THR A 574 -0.89 14.31 4.91
N PRO A 575 -1.61 14.48 6.02
CA PRO A 575 -2.45 13.43 6.56
C PRO A 575 -3.38 12.87 5.47
N SER A 576 -3.57 11.57 5.46
CA SER A 576 -4.55 10.93 4.57
C SER A 576 -5.97 11.18 5.08
N PRO A 577 -7.01 11.06 4.23
CA PRO A 577 -8.39 11.10 4.71
C PRO A 577 -8.68 10.08 5.82
N ALA A 578 -8.15 8.86 5.71
CA ALA A 578 -8.31 7.84 6.74
C ALA A 578 -7.67 8.24 8.08
N GLU A 579 -6.51 8.89 8.07
CA GLU A 579 -5.90 9.43 9.30
C GLU A 579 -6.70 10.60 9.87
N LEU A 580 -7.27 11.45 8.99
CA LEU A 580 -8.13 12.57 9.40
C LEU A 580 -9.51 12.13 9.90
N SER A 581 -9.89 10.89 9.72
CA SER A 581 -11.11 10.29 10.24
C SER A 581 -10.85 9.40 11.45
N CYS A 582 -9.73 9.59 12.16
CA CYS A 582 -9.34 8.74 13.27
C CYS A 582 -8.24 9.41 14.10
N ALA A 583 -8.49 10.58 14.67
CA ALA A 583 -7.50 11.31 15.47
C ALA A 583 -8.05 11.87 16.79
N ASP A 584 -9.23 11.46 17.24
CA ASP A 584 -9.78 11.86 18.55
C ASP A 584 -9.32 10.89 19.65
N GLU A 585 -8.73 11.45 20.71
CA GLU A 585 -8.31 10.70 21.89
C GLU A 585 -9.50 10.34 22.78
N ASP A 586 -10.50 11.23 22.83
CA ASP A 586 -11.69 11.06 23.66
C ASP A 586 -12.69 10.07 23.03
N ASP A 587 -12.56 9.79 21.70
CA ASP A 587 -13.42 8.86 20.97
C ASP A 587 -12.58 8.08 19.94
N PRO A 588 -11.80 7.07 20.37
CA PRO A 588 -10.88 6.33 19.53
C PRO A 588 -11.60 5.44 18.53
N CYS A 589 -11.17 5.47 17.27
CA CYS A 589 -11.76 4.67 16.22
C CYS A 589 -11.38 3.18 16.32
N ARG A 590 -12.20 2.32 15.67
CA ARG A 590 -11.92 0.89 15.49
C ARG A 590 -11.53 0.61 14.04
N LEU A 591 -10.24 0.57 13.76
CA LEU A 591 -9.76 0.29 12.41
C LEU A 591 -9.95 -1.20 12.05
N PRO A 592 -10.39 -1.51 10.82
CA PRO A 592 -10.65 -0.56 9.71
C PRO A 592 -12.08 -0.04 9.62
N ASN A 593 -12.97 -0.31 10.54
CA ASN A 593 -14.41 -0.15 10.35
C ASN A 593 -15.07 0.94 11.20
N GLY A 594 -14.43 1.44 12.24
CA GLY A 594 -14.96 2.54 13.04
C GLY A 594 -14.14 3.79 12.85
N PHE A 595 -14.71 4.85 12.27
CA PHE A 595 -14.08 6.17 12.14
C PHE A 595 -14.92 7.21 12.90
N VAL A 596 -14.25 8.15 13.55
CA VAL A 596 -14.87 9.20 14.35
C VAL A 596 -14.27 10.57 13.98
N ALA A 597 -15.05 11.65 14.17
CA ALA A 597 -14.66 13.02 13.84
C ALA A 597 -13.51 13.55 14.70
N ASP A 598 -12.60 14.35 14.11
CA ASP A 598 -11.26 14.51 14.64
C ASP A 598 -10.74 15.93 14.77
N PRO A 599 -9.83 16.19 15.73
CA PRO A 599 -8.97 17.36 15.65
C PRO A 599 -8.06 17.28 14.42
N PRO A 600 -7.78 18.40 13.73
CA PRO A 600 -6.99 18.39 12.50
C PRO A 600 -5.53 18.01 12.80
N LEU A 601 -5.03 16.97 12.12
CA LEU A 601 -3.61 16.62 12.13
C LEU A 601 -2.76 17.62 11.34
N ASP A 602 -1.54 17.85 11.80
CA ASP A 602 -0.55 18.66 11.09
C ASP A 602 0.19 17.86 10.01
N GLN A 603 0.73 18.58 9.04
CA GLN A 603 1.48 18.01 7.93
C GLN A 603 2.88 17.55 8.36
N VAL A 604 3.25 16.32 8.11
CA VAL A 604 4.61 15.80 8.37
C VAL A 604 5.63 16.47 7.46
N VAL A 605 6.76 16.93 8.02
CA VAL A 605 7.87 17.52 7.27
C VAL A 605 9.17 16.82 7.62
N THR A 606 9.76 16.11 6.64
CA THR A 606 11.01 15.37 6.81
C THR A 606 12.17 16.06 6.10
N GLN A 607 13.28 16.21 6.81
CA GLN A 607 14.56 16.70 6.29
C GLN A 607 15.59 15.57 6.33
N THR A 608 16.27 15.34 5.20
CA THR A 608 17.29 14.29 5.07
C THR A 608 18.62 14.87 4.62
N ILE A 609 19.69 14.44 5.29
CA ILE A 609 21.08 14.66 4.89
C ILE A 609 21.63 13.30 4.50
N GLU A 610 22.25 13.20 3.33
CA GLU A 610 22.71 11.94 2.77
C GLU A 610 24.06 12.07 2.08
N ALA A 611 24.91 11.02 2.20
CA ALA A 611 26.17 10.89 1.51
C ALA A 611 26.25 9.48 0.91
N ASN A 612 26.28 9.40 -0.42
CA ASN A 612 26.32 8.15 -1.17
C ASN A 612 27.64 8.07 -1.97
N TYR A 613 28.41 7.02 -1.73
CA TYR A 613 29.61 6.68 -2.48
C TYR A 613 29.40 5.40 -3.28
N THR A 614 29.61 5.46 -4.59
CA THR A 614 29.57 4.31 -5.48
C THR A 614 30.89 4.15 -6.20
N THR A 615 31.35 2.92 -6.36
CA THR A 615 32.57 2.63 -7.13
C THR A 615 32.49 1.24 -7.76
N ARG A 616 33.16 1.09 -8.92
CA ARG A 616 33.36 -0.20 -9.57
C ARG A 616 34.85 -0.53 -9.58
N ILE A 617 35.20 -1.64 -8.99
CA ILE A 617 36.59 -2.16 -8.96
C ILE A 617 36.59 -3.46 -9.76
N ASP A 618 37.22 -3.45 -10.94
CA ASP A 618 37.12 -4.55 -11.91
C ASP A 618 35.64 -4.89 -12.21
N ASN A 619 35.17 -6.07 -11.76
CA ASN A 619 33.79 -6.55 -11.94
C ASN A 619 32.98 -6.45 -10.64
N ILE A 620 33.44 -5.72 -9.63
CA ILE A 620 32.79 -5.58 -8.35
C ILE A 620 32.19 -4.20 -8.23
N ASP A 621 30.89 -4.11 -8.12
CA ASP A 621 30.14 -2.89 -7.81
C ASP A 621 30.00 -2.75 -6.30
N LEU A 622 30.37 -1.59 -5.78
CA LEU A 622 30.29 -1.24 -4.37
C LEU A 622 29.46 0.02 -4.18
N MET A 623 28.54 0.00 -3.23
CA MET A 623 27.78 1.17 -2.78
C MET A 623 27.88 1.27 -1.27
N LEU A 624 28.17 2.49 -0.78
CA LEU A 624 28.11 2.86 0.63
C LEU A 624 27.30 4.13 0.77
N ASN A 625 26.23 4.08 1.53
CA ASN A 625 25.39 5.22 1.81
C ASN A 625 25.23 5.45 3.31
N VAL A 626 25.25 6.71 3.73
CA VAL A 626 25.00 7.14 5.12
C VAL A 626 23.96 8.23 5.09
N PHE A 627 22.93 8.09 5.90
CA PHE A 627 21.83 9.05 5.95
C PHE A 627 21.41 9.41 7.38
N HIS A 628 20.80 10.57 7.50
CA HIS A 628 20.17 11.08 8.71
C HIS A 628 18.93 11.88 8.33
N SER A 629 17.77 11.42 8.79
CA SER A 629 16.45 12.01 8.53
C SER A 629 15.79 12.41 9.84
N ARG A 630 15.16 13.58 9.85
CA ARG A 630 14.31 14.06 10.94
C ARG A 630 12.95 14.43 10.40
N SER A 631 11.91 13.85 10.98
CA SER A 631 10.52 14.18 10.69
C SER A 631 9.96 15.02 11.85
N LYS A 632 9.34 16.13 11.51
CA LYS A 632 8.55 16.96 12.43
C LYS A 632 7.08 16.68 12.21
N ASP A 633 6.32 16.75 13.29
CA ASP A 633 4.89 16.49 13.30
C ASP A 633 4.59 15.12 12.68
N ASP A 634 5.43 14.10 13.02
CA ASP A 634 5.28 12.74 12.47
C ASP A 634 3.97 12.14 12.98
N ILE A 635 3.23 11.44 12.11
CA ILE A 635 1.95 10.86 12.46
C ILE A 635 2.18 9.41 12.86
N ILE A 636 1.68 9.05 14.03
CA ILE A 636 1.68 7.66 14.53
C ILE A 636 0.26 7.25 14.92
N PHE A 637 -0.02 5.95 14.83
CA PHE A 637 -1.21 5.37 15.43
C PHE A 637 -0.92 5.06 16.89
N GLN A 638 -1.82 5.45 17.79
CA GLN A 638 -1.75 5.17 19.21
C GLN A 638 -2.93 4.27 19.58
N GLN A 639 -2.64 3.13 20.19
CA GLN A 639 -3.66 2.22 20.69
C GLN A 639 -4.37 2.84 21.88
N ALA A 640 -5.67 2.65 21.98
CA ALA A 640 -6.51 3.02 23.12
C ALA A 640 -7.17 1.73 23.67
N GLY A 641 -7.02 1.50 24.99
CA GLY A 641 -7.54 0.31 25.63
C GLY A 641 -6.81 -1.00 25.26
N ALA A 642 -7.34 -2.13 25.66
CA ALA A 642 -6.75 -3.45 25.45
C ALA A 642 -6.90 -3.98 24.02
N VAL A 643 -7.85 -3.46 23.25
CA VAL A 643 -8.16 -3.88 21.90
C VAL A 643 -7.15 -3.32 20.90
N ALA A 644 -6.43 -4.19 20.20
CA ALA A 644 -5.33 -3.78 19.31
C ALA A 644 -5.78 -2.95 18.09
N SER A 645 -7.04 -3.08 17.66
CA SER A 645 -7.61 -2.33 16.53
C SER A 645 -8.21 -0.98 16.93
N ARG A 646 -8.41 -0.73 18.25
CA ARG A 646 -8.94 0.51 18.79
C ARG A 646 -7.81 1.51 19.04
N GLY A 647 -7.96 2.73 18.56
CA GLY A 647 -6.95 3.77 18.76
C GLY A 647 -7.17 4.99 17.85
N TYR A 648 -6.19 5.86 17.81
CA TYR A 648 -6.28 7.13 17.09
C TYR A 648 -4.91 7.59 16.57
N PHE A 649 -4.91 8.51 15.59
CA PHE A 649 -3.68 9.08 15.06
C PHE A 649 -3.34 10.38 15.76
N ILE A 650 -2.08 10.54 16.13
CA ILE A 650 -1.54 11.78 16.71
C ILE A 650 -0.31 12.26 15.96
N ASN A 651 -0.06 13.58 16.02
CA ASN A 651 1.23 14.13 15.66
C ASN A 651 2.18 14.04 16.85
N VAL A 652 3.36 13.43 16.64
CA VAL A 652 4.49 13.54 17.58
C VAL A 652 5.48 14.58 17.07
N ASP A 653 5.98 15.44 17.96
CA ASP A 653 6.78 16.61 17.58
C ASP A 653 7.97 16.28 16.67
N GLU A 654 8.76 15.24 16.99
CA GLU A 654 9.95 14.88 16.21
C GLU A 654 10.28 13.39 16.33
N THR A 655 10.53 12.76 15.16
CA THR A 655 11.15 11.44 15.07
C THR A 655 12.45 11.52 14.26
N GLN A 656 13.37 10.59 14.51
CA GLN A 656 14.67 10.53 13.83
C GLN A 656 14.92 9.14 13.27
N ARG A 657 15.45 9.09 12.06
CA ARG A 657 15.92 7.86 11.41
C ARG A 657 17.31 8.08 10.86
N GLN A 658 18.28 7.24 11.25
CA GLN A 658 19.65 7.33 10.75
C GLN A 658 20.22 5.95 10.49
N GLY A 659 21.09 5.84 9.49
CA GLY A 659 21.60 4.54 9.13
C GLY A 659 22.76 4.54 8.15
N VAL A 660 23.21 3.31 7.90
CA VAL A 660 24.25 2.99 6.92
C VAL A 660 23.75 1.87 6.05
N GLU A 661 23.90 2.02 4.75
CA GLU A 661 23.58 1.03 3.73
C GLU A 661 24.87 0.66 2.99
N PHE A 662 25.08 -0.62 2.79
CA PHE A 662 26.22 -1.14 2.05
C PHE A 662 25.73 -2.23 1.09
N SER A 663 26.16 -2.16 -0.14
CA SER A 663 25.90 -3.18 -1.16
C SER A 663 27.17 -3.52 -1.91
N VAL A 664 27.39 -4.82 -2.13
CA VAL A 664 28.42 -5.32 -3.01
C VAL A 664 27.85 -6.36 -3.95
N GLY A 665 28.08 -6.18 -5.24
CA GLY A 665 27.64 -7.09 -6.29
C GLY A 665 28.76 -7.40 -7.28
N SER A 666 28.73 -8.59 -7.86
CA SER A 666 29.63 -8.94 -8.96
C SER A 666 29.04 -10.09 -9.76
N THR A 667 29.41 -10.12 -11.05
CA THR A 667 29.14 -11.24 -11.95
C THR A 667 30.45 -11.90 -12.35
N TRP A 668 30.61 -13.17 -12.00
CA TRP A 668 31.76 -13.97 -12.39
C TRP A 668 31.28 -15.13 -13.27
N GLU A 669 31.56 -15.06 -14.57
CA GLU A 669 31.07 -15.99 -15.59
C GLU A 669 29.53 -16.10 -15.58
N LYS A 670 29.00 -17.17 -14.97
CA LYS A 670 27.58 -17.47 -14.85
C LYS A 670 27.04 -17.30 -13.42
N LEU A 671 27.88 -16.89 -12.49
CA LEU A 671 27.51 -16.66 -11.11
C LEU A 671 27.40 -15.17 -10.84
N THR A 672 26.21 -14.71 -10.57
CA THR A 672 25.96 -13.35 -10.05
C THR A 672 25.71 -13.47 -8.56
N TYR A 673 26.35 -12.61 -7.76
CA TYR A 673 26.11 -12.51 -6.34
C TYR A 673 25.95 -11.05 -5.93
N ARG A 674 25.07 -10.84 -4.95
CA ARG A 674 24.84 -9.56 -4.29
C ARG A 674 24.77 -9.76 -2.79
N LEU A 675 25.43 -8.89 -2.03
CA LEU A 675 25.35 -8.84 -0.59
C LEU A 675 24.94 -7.43 -0.18
N ASN A 676 23.83 -7.33 0.52
CA ASN A 676 23.33 -6.09 1.09
C ASN A 676 23.45 -6.15 2.62
N TYR A 677 23.90 -5.06 3.21
CA TYR A 677 23.91 -4.86 4.66
C TYR A 677 23.35 -3.48 4.96
N ASN A 678 22.45 -3.42 5.93
CA ASN A 678 21.87 -2.16 6.40
C ASN A 678 21.87 -2.12 7.93
N TYR A 679 22.10 -0.94 8.46
CA TYR A 679 21.89 -0.60 9.86
C TYR A 679 20.97 0.60 9.94
N LEU A 680 19.88 0.47 10.68
CA LEU A 680 18.91 1.52 10.94
C LEU A 680 18.78 1.73 12.44
N ASN A 681 18.79 2.98 12.86
CA ASN A 681 18.37 3.40 14.19
C ASN A 681 17.26 4.44 14.03
N ALA A 682 16.04 4.06 14.43
CA ALA A 682 14.86 4.92 14.46
C ALA A 682 14.52 5.21 15.93
N THR A 683 14.31 6.48 16.25
CA THR A 683 14.05 6.96 17.63
C THR A 683 12.99 8.05 17.64
N TYR A 684 12.21 8.09 18.71
CA TYR A 684 11.43 9.27 19.07
C TYR A 684 12.37 10.32 19.67
N GLU A 685 12.17 11.58 19.31
CA GLU A 685 12.94 12.72 19.84
C GLU A 685 12.04 13.72 20.61
N SER A 686 10.80 13.32 20.86
CA SER A 686 9.79 14.04 21.63
C SER A 686 9.32 13.20 22.82
N THR A 687 8.57 13.83 23.73
CA THR A 687 8.01 13.16 24.90
C THR A 687 6.50 13.14 24.77
N PHE A 688 5.91 11.95 24.85
CA PHE A 688 4.46 11.72 24.84
C PHE A 688 4.13 10.44 25.64
N THR A 689 2.89 10.27 26.01
CA THR A 689 2.41 9.04 26.64
C THR A 689 1.93 8.09 25.54
N SER A 690 2.27 6.81 25.63
CA SER A 690 1.80 5.76 24.72
C SER A 690 1.17 4.65 25.54
N PHE A 691 -0.01 4.24 25.16
CA PHE A 691 -0.68 3.10 25.75
C PHE A 691 0.01 1.79 25.35
N SER A 692 0.13 0.85 26.30
CA SER A 692 0.74 -0.46 26.09
C SER A 692 0.16 -1.46 27.12
N PRO A 693 -0.96 -2.12 26.82
CA PRO A 693 -1.72 -2.91 27.79
C PRO A 693 -0.94 -4.07 28.41
N PHE A 694 0.03 -4.62 27.67
CA PHE A 694 0.86 -5.73 28.13
C PHE A 694 2.21 -5.29 28.74
N ASN A 695 2.37 -4.00 29.05
CA ASN A 695 3.58 -3.53 29.70
C ASN A 695 3.58 -3.88 31.19
N PRO A 696 4.54 -4.68 31.69
CA PRO A 696 4.58 -5.10 33.10
C PRO A 696 4.80 -3.96 34.10
N GLN A 697 4.97 -2.72 33.66
CA GLN A 697 5.19 -1.53 34.49
C GLN A 697 3.96 -0.60 34.54
N GLY A 698 2.85 -1.03 33.98
CA GLY A 698 1.61 -0.28 33.83
C GLY A 698 1.29 0.01 32.35
N PRO A 699 0.00 0.23 32.00
CA PRO A 699 -0.45 0.41 30.62
C PRO A 699 0.12 1.69 30.00
N ASP A 700 0.18 2.79 30.75
CA ASP A 700 0.71 4.05 30.33
C ASP A 700 2.23 4.07 30.34
N ARG A 701 2.84 4.28 29.19
CA ARG A 701 4.29 4.42 29.05
C ARG A 701 4.67 5.82 28.59
N LEU A 702 5.47 6.50 29.41
CA LEU A 702 6.10 7.74 28.98
C LEU A 702 7.22 7.43 27.97
N VAL A 703 7.01 7.81 26.71
CA VAL A 703 8.05 7.80 25.68
C VAL A 703 8.89 9.05 25.83
N THR A 704 10.22 8.89 25.75
CA THR A 704 11.18 9.99 25.90
C THR A 704 12.20 10.01 24.76
N PRO A 705 12.87 11.17 24.52
CA PRO A 705 13.87 11.27 23.46
C PRO A 705 14.93 10.16 23.50
N GLY A 706 15.10 9.45 22.39
CA GLY A 706 16.00 8.31 22.23
C GLY A 706 15.34 6.94 22.38
N ASP A 707 14.07 6.86 22.77
CA ASP A 707 13.30 5.63 22.76
C ASP A 707 13.03 5.16 21.32
N LYS A 708 12.87 3.81 21.16
CA LYS A 708 12.75 3.14 19.85
C LYS A 708 11.38 2.53 19.71
#